data_0bb2e3de066b4110998a642dd8e33f7e
#
_entry.id   0bb2e3de066b4110998a642dd8e33f7e
#
_cell.length_a   1.000
_cell.length_b   1.000
_cell.length_c   1.000
_cell.angle_alpha   90.00
_cell.angle_beta   90.00
_cell.angle_gamma   90.00
#
_symmetry.space_group_name_H-M   'P 1'
#
loop_
_entity.id
_entity.type
_entity.pdbx_description
1 polymer ?
#
loop_
_entity_poly.entity_id
_entity_poly.type
_entity_poly.pdbx_seq_one_letter_code
_entity_poly.pdbx_strand_id
1 'polypeptide(L)'
;MNVYKSFFRRLTILFVVVVGGLLSQSVVAQTVKGRVTDAITGEPLIGAAVQVVELQGVGGLTNMDGEFNINVTQSGRYTIKTSYVGYEPNVMKEVLVAGAKDVMLEITLRENSSELAEVVIKPRVNKEATLNPTALVGGMMLSMEEASRYAGGYNDPARLVTAFAGVSGQGDSNGISVHGNAPQFMQYRLEGVEIFSPNHFADLYSAGFGMVSALNSNVITNSDFFVSTFNSSYNNALSGVFDVRMRAGNNTKFENGVQVGSVGIEWTSEGPISKKNNSSFIVNYRYGFSTIARKLKLIDTYGSQYDFQDLSFKLNFPTQKAGTFSVFALGFIDKSWDVELGIEDIHSIYDASDQEGSLFNAVVGASHKIHFDNKWTWRTTVAYNMQHNKVDMEYWGLTFDDNHKPTGFEGKNYPFSYLKQYEDRAVFNTELSKQINPRWLVQLGGEYSHRFFDLNFRAAENVYEPVPNTPYYATKDNTGLASVFWSNLWKPTDNLSINFGVSGSYFLLSKDFSLEPRASVKWDPSERHSISLGYGLHSMIEKLDAYFFRNADGTLANKDLGFSKAHHLLATYMYKFTDNLNLRFNAYYQYGFDTPVGINGSTFCSVNRLFNYIEEPLVNEGNTRNYGADVTLEQYMSRGFYGQVNASLFKSEYRGLDNKWRNQLYDRGYMVKVLAGKEWMLGKRKQNVFNVSVKYTLQGGLRHTPIDVDAIKANVAAGIINDQPIYKEDEAMSLQFDPTSILDLTISYKINCKNVSHTIAFEGVNILQHESTYAERYDFGTGKLRQDKSGISLPNLFYRIDF
;
A
#
# COMPACT_ATOMS: atom_id res chain seq x y z
N MET A 1 -20.56 16.02 24.98
CA MET A 1 -21.37 16.85 24.05
C MET A 1 -21.12 18.35 24.17
N ASN A 2 -20.94 18.94 25.38
CA ASN A 2 -20.68 20.38 25.51
C ASN A 2 -19.25 20.81 25.14
N VAL A 3 -18.25 19.97 25.28
CA VAL A 3 -16.84 20.25 24.92
C VAL A 3 -16.70 20.34 23.40
N TYR A 4 -17.35 19.46 22.64
CA TYR A 4 -17.37 19.49 21.17
C TYR A 4 -18.02 20.78 20.63
N LYS A 5 -19.15 21.24 21.22
CA LYS A 5 -19.79 22.50 20.80
C LYS A 5 -18.88 23.71 21.04
N SER A 6 -18.14 23.75 22.15
CA SER A 6 -17.19 24.84 22.45
C SER A 6 -15.97 24.81 21.52
N PHE A 7 -15.42 23.62 21.23
CA PHE A 7 -14.30 23.42 20.32
C PHE A 7 -14.67 23.81 18.88
N PHE A 8 -15.79 23.30 18.35
CA PHE A 8 -16.28 23.67 17.02
C PHE A 8 -16.56 25.17 16.90
N ARG A 9 -17.12 25.81 17.93
CA ARG A 9 -17.35 27.26 17.93
C ARG A 9 -16.06 28.08 17.89
N ARG A 10 -15.02 27.68 18.62
CA ARG A 10 -13.70 28.33 18.58
C ARG A 10 -13.00 28.08 17.25
N LEU A 11 -13.13 26.90 16.71
CA LEU A 11 -12.60 26.53 15.39
C LEU A 11 -13.30 27.34 14.27
N THR A 12 -14.61 27.49 14.32
CA THR A 12 -15.39 28.30 13.37
C THR A 12 -14.96 29.78 13.44
N ILE A 13 -14.70 30.31 14.62
CA ILE A 13 -14.22 31.69 14.78
C ILE A 13 -12.79 31.85 14.23
N LEU A 14 -11.89 30.90 14.50
CA LEU A 14 -10.54 30.90 13.93
C LEU A 14 -10.59 30.81 12.40
N PHE A 15 -11.45 29.94 11.87
CA PHE A 15 -11.70 29.77 10.43
C PHE A 15 -12.19 31.06 9.77
N VAL A 16 -13.16 31.75 10.38
CA VAL A 16 -13.70 33.01 9.86
C VAL A 16 -12.67 34.13 9.91
N VAL A 17 -11.83 34.20 10.95
CA VAL A 17 -10.76 35.22 11.09
C VAL A 17 -9.62 34.99 10.08
N VAL A 18 -9.21 33.74 9.89
CA VAL A 18 -8.17 33.38 8.91
C VAL A 18 -8.66 33.60 7.48
N VAL A 19 -9.89 33.18 7.15
CA VAL A 19 -10.49 33.38 5.82
C VAL A 19 -10.75 34.86 5.53
N GLY A 20 -11.18 35.63 6.51
CA GLY A 20 -11.45 37.07 6.36
C GLY A 20 -10.21 37.91 6.07
N GLY A 21 -9.04 37.53 6.62
CA GLY A 21 -7.77 38.24 6.42
C GLY A 21 -7.07 37.99 5.09
N LEU A 22 -7.45 36.94 4.34
CA LEU A 22 -6.75 36.47 3.13
C LEU A 22 -7.39 36.94 1.79
N LEU A 23 -8.41 37.74 1.82
CA LEU A 23 -9.25 38.05 0.63
C LEU A 23 -8.69 39.06 -0.39
N SER A 24 -7.46 39.56 -0.26
CA SER A 24 -6.94 40.64 -1.11
C SER A 24 -5.54 40.40 -1.69
N GLN A 25 -5.36 39.43 -2.59
CA GLN A 25 -4.12 39.32 -3.37
C GLN A 25 -4.35 38.92 -4.84
N SER A 26 -3.54 39.49 -5.73
CA SER A 26 -3.59 39.28 -7.19
C SER A 26 -2.93 37.96 -7.56
N VAL A 27 -3.58 37.20 -8.43
CA VAL A 27 -3.05 35.95 -8.98
C VAL A 27 -2.01 36.24 -10.06
N VAL A 28 -0.91 35.45 -10.08
CA VAL A 28 0.12 35.43 -11.13
C VAL A 28 -0.02 34.16 -11.96
N ALA A 29 0.48 34.23 -13.20
CA ALA A 29 0.58 33.11 -14.11
C ALA A 29 1.25 31.89 -13.43
N GLN A 30 0.66 30.73 -13.58
CA GLN A 30 1.23 29.46 -13.14
C GLN A 30 1.92 28.75 -14.28
N THR A 31 2.87 27.90 -13.96
CA THR A 31 3.62 27.17 -14.94
C THR A 31 3.24 25.69 -14.90
N VAL A 32 2.90 25.14 -16.05
CA VAL A 32 2.80 23.69 -16.27
C VAL A 32 4.11 23.26 -16.90
N LYS A 33 4.86 22.43 -16.20
CA LYS A 33 6.16 21.91 -16.59
C LYS A 33 6.12 20.41 -16.63
N GLY A 34 7.06 19.84 -17.31
CA GLY A 34 7.20 18.40 -17.29
C GLY A 34 8.13 17.88 -18.36
N ARG A 35 8.13 16.58 -18.50
CA ARG A 35 8.96 15.87 -19.47
C ARG A 35 8.10 14.94 -20.30
N VAL A 36 8.40 14.87 -21.59
CA VAL A 36 7.76 13.94 -22.53
C VAL A 36 8.79 12.90 -22.93
N THR A 37 8.47 11.63 -22.72
CA THR A 37 9.36 10.51 -23.02
C THR A 37 8.62 9.42 -23.80
N ASP A 38 9.38 8.59 -24.49
CA ASP A 38 8.87 7.33 -25.03
C ASP A 38 8.46 6.39 -23.90
N ALA A 39 7.28 5.78 -23.99
CA ALA A 39 6.72 4.94 -22.94
C ALA A 39 7.49 3.64 -22.69
N ILE A 40 8.25 3.19 -23.68
CA ILE A 40 8.97 1.92 -23.66
C ILE A 40 10.45 2.16 -23.38
N THR A 41 11.10 3.00 -24.18
CA THR A 41 12.52 3.28 -24.01
C THR A 41 12.77 4.28 -22.90
N GLY A 42 11.81 5.20 -22.65
CA GLY A 42 11.95 6.33 -21.75
C GLY A 42 12.88 7.41 -22.29
N GLU A 43 13.25 7.35 -23.58
CA GLU A 43 14.02 8.39 -24.26
C GLU A 43 13.23 9.72 -24.28
N PRO A 44 13.91 10.86 -24.16
CA PRO A 44 13.26 12.15 -24.29
C PRO A 44 12.76 12.37 -25.72
N LEU A 45 11.52 12.78 -25.87
CA LEU A 45 10.94 13.11 -27.17
C LEU A 45 11.14 14.61 -27.46
N ILE A 46 12.11 14.92 -28.30
CA ILE A 46 12.50 16.29 -28.67
C ILE A 46 11.53 16.87 -29.69
N GLY A 47 10.95 18.05 -29.43
CA GLY A 47 10.00 18.69 -30.33
C GLY A 47 8.57 18.17 -30.22
N ALA A 48 8.25 17.39 -29.20
CA ALA A 48 6.87 17.00 -28.91
C ALA A 48 6.03 18.23 -28.59
N ALA A 49 4.85 18.35 -29.20
CA ALA A 49 3.94 19.47 -28.96
C ALA A 49 3.06 19.19 -27.74
N VAL A 50 3.07 20.13 -26.78
CA VAL A 50 2.23 20.09 -25.58
C VAL A 50 1.30 21.30 -25.61
N GLN A 51 -0.01 21.08 -25.53
CA GLN A 51 -1.05 22.10 -25.65
C GLN A 51 -2.03 22.05 -24.50
N VAL A 52 -2.49 23.24 -24.07
CA VAL A 52 -3.64 23.39 -23.16
C VAL A 52 -4.89 23.55 -24.03
N VAL A 53 -5.74 22.52 -24.07
CA VAL A 53 -6.84 22.42 -25.06
C VAL A 53 -7.84 23.56 -24.94
N GLU A 54 -8.19 23.96 -23.71
CA GLU A 54 -9.19 25.00 -23.43
C GLU A 54 -8.67 26.42 -23.66
N LEU A 55 -7.34 26.59 -23.85
CA LEU A 55 -6.70 27.89 -24.03
C LEU A 55 -6.02 27.98 -25.39
N GLN A 56 -6.67 28.65 -26.37
CA GLN A 56 -6.11 28.80 -27.71
C GLN A 56 -4.72 29.48 -27.68
N GLY A 57 -3.75 28.87 -28.35
CA GLY A 57 -2.40 29.40 -28.48
C GLY A 57 -1.51 29.22 -27.24
N VAL A 58 -2.01 28.54 -26.20
CA VAL A 58 -1.23 28.18 -25.00
C VAL A 58 -0.67 26.78 -25.16
N GLY A 59 0.66 26.69 -25.31
CA GLY A 59 1.38 25.43 -25.51
C GLY A 59 2.87 25.66 -25.68
N GLY A 60 3.61 24.57 -25.92
CA GLY A 60 5.05 24.62 -26.15
C GLY A 60 5.55 23.34 -26.82
N LEU A 61 6.81 23.37 -27.22
CA LEU A 61 7.55 22.20 -27.72
C LEU A 61 8.54 21.76 -26.65
N THR A 62 8.82 20.47 -26.60
CA THR A 62 9.86 19.92 -25.74
C THR A 62 11.26 20.24 -26.26
N ASN A 63 12.18 20.49 -25.31
CA ASN A 63 13.60 20.71 -25.58
C ASN A 63 14.37 19.41 -25.82
N MET A 64 15.72 19.47 -25.89
CA MET A 64 16.59 18.31 -26.10
C MET A 64 16.52 17.26 -24.98
N ASP A 65 16.11 17.66 -23.80
CA ASP A 65 15.89 16.76 -22.64
C ASP A 65 14.45 16.26 -22.56
N GLY A 66 13.61 16.57 -23.57
CA GLY A 66 12.19 16.26 -23.58
C GLY A 66 11.36 17.13 -22.63
N GLU A 67 11.93 18.19 -22.07
CA GLU A 67 11.24 19.06 -21.11
C GLU A 67 10.44 20.15 -21.82
N PHE A 68 9.28 20.49 -21.23
CA PHE A 68 8.43 21.60 -21.64
C PHE A 68 8.10 22.54 -20.48
N ASN A 69 7.74 23.77 -20.81
CA ASN A 69 7.38 24.80 -19.86
C ASN A 69 6.31 25.71 -20.48
N ILE A 70 5.10 25.69 -19.91
CA ILE A 70 3.94 26.40 -20.42
C ILE A 70 3.39 27.33 -19.33
N ASN A 71 3.33 28.64 -19.63
CA ASN A 71 2.74 29.60 -18.73
C ASN A 71 1.22 29.67 -18.94
N VAL A 72 0.46 29.41 -17.88
CA VAL A 72 -1.00 29.47 -17.85
C VAL A 72 -1.42 30.66 -17.00
N THR A 73 -2.09 31.63 -17.61
CA THR A 73 -2.44 32.91 -16.95
C THR A 73 -3.71 32.84 -16.11
N GLN A 74 -4.50 31.78 -16.25
CA GLN A 74 -5.76 31.61 -15.53
C GLN A 74 -5.74 30.30 -14.75
N SER A 75 -6.14 30.36 -13.48
CA SER A 75 -6.33 29.15 -12.68
C SER A 75 -7.55 28.37 -13.18
N GLY A 76 -7.46 27.04 -13.17
CA GLY A 76 -8.55 26.19 -13.65
C GLY A 76 -8.14 24.74 -13.71
N ARG A 77 -9.05 23.90 -14.20
CA ARG A 77 -8.76 22.57 -14.65
C ARG A 77 -8.67 22.53 -16.16
N TYR A 78 -7.61 21.95 -16.65
CA TYR A 78 -7.28 21.97 -18.08
C TYR A 78 -6.96 20.57 -18.60
N THR A 79 -7.22 20.39 -19.89
CA THR A 79 -6.82 19.22 -20.65
C THR A 79 -5.48 19.50 -21.30
N ILE A 80 -4.46 18.74 -20.94
CA ILE A 80 -3.14 18.78 -21.56
C ILE A 80 -3.06 17.70 -22.62
N LYS A 81 -2.94 18.12 -23.87
CA LYS A 81 -2.77 17.25 -25.02
C LYS A 81 -1.31 17.28 -25.48
N THR A 82 -0.69 16.10 -25.56
CA THR A 82 0.68 15.96 -26.04
C THR A 82 0.68 15.12 -27.30
N SER A 83 1.40 15.55 -28.34
CA SER A 83 1.51 14.87 -29.61
C SER A 83 2.93 14.92 -30.16
N TYR A 84 3.33 13.84 -30.82
CA TYR A 84 4.62 13.73 -31.49
C TYR A 84 4.48 12.87 -32.76
N VAL A 85 5.24 13.18 -33.82
CA VAL A 85 5.17 12.45 -35.09
C VAL A 85 5.56 10.99 -34.88
N GLY A 86 4.74 10.05 -35.34
CA GLY A 86 4.97 8.62 -35.18
C GLY A 86 4.50 8.07 -33.81
N TYR A 87 3.85 8.89 -32.95
CA TYR A 87 3.37 8.47 -31.64
C TYR A 87 1.87 8.67 -31.46
N GLU A 88 1.27 7.85 -30.62
CA GLU A 88 -0.11 8.03 -30.18
C GLU A 88 -0.19 9.29 -29.29
N PRO A 89 -1.12 10.22 -29.55
CA PRO A 89 -1.27 11.39 -28.70
C PRO A 89 -1.75 11.01 -27.30
N ASN A 90 -1.17 11.65 -26.27
CA ASN A 90 -1.59 11.53 -24.89
C ASN A 90 -2.48 12.69 -24.49
N VAL A 91 -3.55 12.42 -23.75
CA VAL A 91 -4.47 13.42 -23.22
C VAL A 91 -4.66 13.23 -21.72
N MET A 92 -4.15 14.19 -20.95
CA MET A 92 -4.37 14.27 -19.51
C MET A 92 -5.49 15.28 -19.26
N LYS A 93 -6.65 14.79 -18.85
CA LYS A 93 -7.83 15.62 -18.55
C LYS A 93 -7.79 16.11 -17.10
N GLU A 94 -8.45 17.25 -16.87
CA GLU A 94 -8.69 17.80 -15.54
C GLU A 94 -7.43 18.11 -14.71
N VAL A 95 -6.32 18.44 -15.35
CA VAL A 95 -5.09 18.87 -14.66
C VAL A 95 -5.36 20.18 -13.93
N LEU A 96 -5.20 20.16 -12.61
CA LEU A 96 -5.43 21.34 -11.78
C LEU A 96 -4.25 22.31 -11.89
N VAL A 97 -4.48 23.46 -12.48
CA VAL A 97 -3.54 24.59 -12.55
C VAL A 97 -4.03 25.67 -11.63
N ALA A 98 -3.64 25.59 -10.35
CA ALA A 98 -4.03 26.56 -9.32
C ALA A 98 -3.08 26.47 -8.12
N GLY A 99 -2.58 27.59 -7.62
CA GLY A 99 -1.76 27.66 -6.41
C GLY A 99 -0.38 28.26 -6.60
N ALA A 100 0.47 28.09 -5.58
CA ALA A 100 1.81 28.68 -5.53
C ALA A 100 2.88 27.79 -6.20
N LYS A 101 2.62 26.48 -6.32
CA LYS A 101 3.57 25.52 -6.89
C LYS A 101 3.34 25.32 -8.38
N ASP A 102 4.43 25.03 -9.11
CA ASP A 102 4.33 24.60 -10.50
C ASP A 102 3.64 23.23 -10.60
N VAL A 103 2.90 23.01 -11.70
CA VAL A 103 2.35 21.70 -12.02
C VAL A 103 3.40 20.91 -12.76
N MET A 104 3.86 19.80 -12.17
CA MET A 104 4.88 18.93 -12.76
C MET A 104 4.21 17.71 -13.38
N LEU A 105 4.43 17.47 -14.67
CA LEU A 105 3.83 16.36 -15.42
C LEU A 105 4.92 15.47 -16.04
N GLU A 106 4.83 14.17 -15.78
CA GLU A 106 5.60 13.15 -16.49
C GLU A 106 4.69 12.51 -17.55
N ILE A 107 4.98 12.78 -18.82
CA ILE A 107 4.14 12.36 -19.94
C ILE A 107 4.89 11.31 -20.76
N THR A 108 4.27 10.15 -20.91
CA THR A 108 4.81 9.10 -21.79
C THR A 108 3.95 8.98 -23.03
N LEU A 109 4.60 8.91 -24.21
CA LEU A 109 3.96 8.62 -25.49
C LEU A 109 4.35 7.23 -25.98
N ARG A 110 3.43 6.54 -26.63
CA ARG A 110 3.67 5.22 -27.24
C ARG A 110 3.89 5.39 -28.74
N GLU A 111 4.94 4.77 -29.28
CA GLU A 111 5.21 4.76 -30.72
C GLU A 111 4.02 4.10 -31.44
N ASN A 112 3.52 4.76 -32.48
CA ASN A 112 2.43 4.25 -33.32
C ASN A 112 2.97 3.17 -34.26
N SER A 113 2.29 2.05 -34.36
CA SER A 113 2.71 0.93 -35.19
C SER A 113 2.24 1.02 -36.66
N SER A 114 1.31 1.94 -36.97
CA SER A 114 0.81 2.08 -38.35
C SER A 114 1.57 3.15 -39.16
N GLU A 115 2.22 2.73 -40.20
CA GLU A 115 2.72 3.62 -41.26
C GLU A 115 1.54 4.22 -42.02
N LEU A 116 1.38 5.57 -41.94
CA LEU A 116 0.69 6.42 -42.94
C LEU A 116 -0.75 6.00 -43.35
N ALA A 117 -1.65 5.80 -42.43
CA ALA A 117 -3.06 6.05 -42.71
C ALA A 117 -3.51 7.27 -41.88
N GLU A 118 -4.34 8.14 -42.49
CA GLU A 118 -5.01 9.21 -41.78
C GLU A 118 -6.04 8.60 -40.83
N VAL A 119 -5.51 7.95 -39.77
CA VAL A 119 -6.31 7.41 -38.67
C VAL A 119 -6.61 8.56 -37.75
N VAL A 120 -7.85 8.93 -37.64
CA VAL A 120 -8.34 9.82 -36.56
C VAL A 120 -8.17 9.05 -35.25
N ILE A 121 -6.95 9.05 -34.73
CA ILE A 121 -6.64 8.44 -33.42
C ILE A 121 -7.24 9.35 -32.36
N LYS A 122 -8.34 8.90 -31.76
CA LYS A 122 -8.86 9.58 -30.59
C LYS A 122 -7.89 9.31 -29.43
N PRO A 123 -7.42 10.37 -28.77
CA PRO A 123 -6.43 10.23 -27.70
C PRO A 123 -7.02 9.41 -26.56
N ARG A 124 -6.30 8.36 -26.16
CA ARG A 124 -6.66 7.58 -24.97
C ARG A 124 -6.43 8.43 -23.71
N VAL A 125 -7.34 8.34 -22.75
CA VAL A 125 -7.13 8.92 -21.42
C VAL A 125 -6.03 8.10 -20.73
N ASN A 126 -4.98 8.77 -20.25
CA ASN A 126 -3.76 8.13 -19.71
C ASN A 126 -4.01 7.18 -18.53
N LYS A 127 -5.14 7.34 -17.84
CA LYS A 127 -5.53 6.61 -16.63
C LYS A 127 -5.82 5.11 -16.84
N GLU A 128 -6.05 4.69 -18.08
CA GLU A 128 -6.44 3.31 -18.39
C GLU A 128 -5.25 2.35 -18.57
N ALA A 129 -4.04 2.88 -18.64
CA ALA A 129 -2.84 2.11 -18.86
C ALA A 129 -1.93 2.19 -17.64
N THR A 130 -1.37 1.05 -17.25
CA THR A 130 -0.28 0.97 -16.30
C THR A 130 0.97 1.69 -16.81
N LEU A 131 1.81 2.16 -15.89
CA LEU A 131 3.12 2.71 -16.22
C LEU A 131 4.07 1.63 -16.78
N ASN A 132 3.90 0.40 -16.31
CA ASN A 132 4.60 -0.75 -16.87
C ASN A 132 3.94 -1.18 -18.20
N PRO A 133 4.57 -0.98 -19.35
CA PRO A 133 3.95 -1.24 -20.66
C PRO A 133 3.67 -2.73 -20.92
N THR A 134 4.35 -3.64 -20.21
CA THR A 134 4.18 -5.09 -20.36
C THR A 134 3.08 -5.67 -19.50
N ALA A 135 2.52 -4.87 -18.59
CA ALA A 135 1.40 -5.29 -17.75
C ALA A 135 0.06 -5.06 -18.47
N LEU A 136 -0.43 -6.08 -19.14
CA LEU A 136 -1.65 -6.01 -19.96
C LEU A 136 -2.93 -6.30 -19.18
N VAL A 137 -2.83 -6.94 -18.01
CA VAL A 137 -3.95 -7.39 -17.19
C VAL A 137 -3.61 -7.24 -15.70
N GLY A 138 -4.61 -7.06 -14.85
CA GLY A 138 -4.47 -7.02 -13.38
C GLY A 138 -3.83 -5.74 -12.82
N GLY A 139 -3.35 -4.83 -13.66
CA GLY A 139 -2.72 -3.59 -13.25
C GLY A 139 -3.68 -2.41 -13.21
N MET A 140 -3.45 -1.51 -12.23
CA MET A 140 -4.17 -0.25 -12.05
C MET A 140 -3.15 0.86 -11.77
N MET A 141 -3.23 1.97 -12.51
CA MET A 141 -2.41 3.14 -12.22
C MET A 141 -3.03 3.94 -11.09
N LEU A 142 -2.23 4.26 -10.10
CA LEU A 142 -2.58 5.11 -8.96
C LEU A 142 -2.16 6.55 -9.27
N SER A 143 -3.13 7.45 -9.37
CA SER A 143 -2.87 8.87 -9.50
C SER A 143 -2.67 9.50 -8.12
N MET A 144 -1.53 10.16 -7.90
CA MET A 144 -1.26 10.85 -6.65
C MET A 144 -2.17 12.06 -6.43
N GLU A 145 -2.67 12.67 -7.50
CA GLU A 145 -3.70 13.71 -7.41
C GLU A 145 -5.01 13.14 -6.81
N GLU A 146 -5.38 11.91 -7.16
CA GLU A 146 -6.56 11.24 -6.60
C GLU A 146 -6.37 10.85 -5.14
N ALA A 147 -5.18 10.37 -4.77
CA ALA A 147 -4.84 10.07 -3.39
C ALA A 147 -5.05 11.29 -2.47
N SER A 148 -4.78 12.49 -2.97
CA SER A 148 -4.91 13.73 -2.21
C SER A 148 -6.35 14.24 -2.04
N ARG A 149 -7.32 13.74 -2.81
CA ARG A 149 -8.73 14.23 -2.80
C ARG A 149 -9.76 13.18 -2.39
N TYR A 150 -9.40 11.90 -2.36
CA TYR A 150 -10.32 10.84 -1.98
C TYR A 150 -10.56 10.81 -0.47
N ALA A 151 -11.79 10.45 -0.07
CA ALA A 151 -12.18 10.40 1.32
C ALA A 151 -11.33 9.39 2.11
N GLY A 152 -10.82 9.84 3.27
CA GLY A 152 -10.00 9.01 4.14
C GLY A 152 -8.60 8.68 3.61
N GLY A 153 -8.13 9.42 2.60
CA GLY A 153 -6.86 9.16 1.93
C GLY A 153 -5.61 9.52 2.74
N TYR A 154 -5.66 10.57 3.57
CA TYR A 154 -4.52 11.05 4.39
C TYR A 154 -3.22 11.29 3.59
N ASN A 155 -3.32 11.61 2.31
CA ASN A 155 -2.16 11.64 1.39
C ASN A 155 -1.38 10.31 1.32
N ASP A 156 -2.00 9.20 1.71
CA ASP A 156 -1.40 7.87 1.78
C ASP A 156 -1.81 7.03 0.56
N PRO A 157 -0.88 6.71 -0.35
CA PRO A 157 -1.16 5.88 -1.52
C PRO A 157 -1.63 4.46 -1.18
N ALA A 158 -1.21 3.90 -0.02
CA ALA A 158 -1.66 2.59 0.41
C ALA A 158 -3.16 2.58 0.76
N ARG A 159 -3.68 3.67 1.32
CA ARG A 159 -5.13 3.82 1.55
C ARG A 159 -5.92 3.99 0.27
N LEU A 160 -5.33 4.60 -0.76
CA LEU A 160 -6.00 4.74 -2.06
C LEU A 160 -6.34 3.38 -2.66
N VAL A 161 -5.44 2.39 -2.59
CA VAL A 161 -5.69 1.06 -3.17
C VAL A 161 -6.85 0.33 -2.50
N THR A 162 -7.16 0.63 -1.23
CA THR A 162 -8.32 0.04 -0.55
C THR A 162 -9.67 0.51 -1.13
N ALA A 163 -9.68 1.53 -1.98
CA ALA A 163 -10.88 1.94 -2.72
C ALA A 163 -11.19 1.01 -3.90
N PHE A 164 -10.24 0.20 -4.38
CA PHE A 164 -10.43 -0.64 -5.56
C PHE A 164 -11.22 -1.92 -5.27
N ALA A 165 -11.80 -2.49 -6.33
CA ALA A 165 -12.45 -3.80 -6.27
C ALA A 165 -11.44 -4.92 -5.97
N GLY A 166 -11.87 -5.95 -5.26
CA GLY A 166 -11.00 -7.08 -4.89
C GLY A 166 -10.00 -6.78 -3.78
N VAL A 167 -9.88 -5.54 -3.32
CA VAL A 167 -8.92 -5.12 -2.30
C VAL A 167 -9.64 -4.80 -1.00
N SER A 168 -9.35 -5.47 0.10
CA SER A 168 -9.89 -5.12 1.42
C SER A 168 -8.82 -4.52 2.32
N GLY A 169 -9.24 -3.58 3.16
CA GLY A 169 -8.50 -3.08 4.30
C GLY A 169 -9.27 -3.34 5.59
N GLN A 170 -8.62 -3.18 6.71
CA GLN A 170 -9.30 -3.07 8.01
C GLN A 170 -9.33 -1.59 8.36
N GLY A 171 -10.48 -1.04 8.72
CA GLY A 171 -10.76 0.40 8.82
C GLY A 171 -9.67 1.30 9.40
N ASP A 172 -8.97 0.82 10.42
CA ASP A 172 -7.88 1.48 11.13
C ASP A 172 -6.47 1.04 10.67
N SER A 173 -6.37 0.01 9.81
CA SER A 173 -5.12 -0.57 9.36
C SER A 173 -4.93 -0.46 7.85
N ASN A 174 -3.68 -0.31 7.43
CA ASN A 174 -3.21 -0.40 6.04
C ASN A 174 -2.85 -1.84 5.61
N GLY A 175 -3.26 -2.85 6.36
CA GLY A 175 -3.13 -4.24 5.93
C GLY A 175 -3.98 -4.49 4.68
N ILE A 176 -3.33 -4.62 3.53
CA ILE A 176 -3.99 -4.76 2.23
C ILE A 176 -4.15 -6.25 1.91
N SER A 177 -5.39 -6.75 1.96
CA SER A 177 -5.75 -8.08 1.47
C SER A 177 -6.30 -7.98 0.05
N VAL A 178 -5.77 -8.78 -0.87
CA VAL A 178 -6.19 -8.81 -2.28
C VAL A 178 -6.84 -10.15 -2.58
N HIS A 179 -8.09 -10.14 -3.06
CA HIS A 179 -8.85 -11.33 -3.41
C HIS A 179 -8.87 -12.41 -2.31
N GLY A 180 -8.92 -11.95 -1.03
CA GLY A 180 -8.94 -12.84 0.13
C GLY A 180 -7.57 -13.38 0.55
N ASN A 181 -6.48 -13.05 -0.14
CA ASN A 181 -5.13 -13.39 0.31
C ASN A 181 -4.71 -12.51 1.47
N ALA A 182 -3.95 -13.07 2.40
CA ALA A 182 -3.45 -12.34 3.56
C ALA A 182 -2.50 -11.18 3.18
N PRO A 183 -2.47 -10.08 3.94
CA PRO A 183 -1.63 -8.93 3.67
C PRO A 183 -0.13 -9.22 3.58
N GLN A 184 0.36 -10.22 4.28
CA GLN A 184 1.76 -10.63 4.27
C GLN A 184 2.26 -11.13 2.90
N PHE A 185 1.36 -11.48 1.97
CA PHE A 185 1.70 -11.91 0.61
C PHE A 185 1.75 -10.78 -0.40
N MET A 186 1.56 -9.53 0.05
CA MET A 186 1.79 -8.34 -0.75
C MET A 186 3.28 -8.05 -0.90
N GLN A 187 3.68 -7.68 -2.12
CA GLN A 187 5.01 -7.15 -2.37
C GLN A 187 4.96 -5.62 -2.52
N TYR A 188 5.86 -4.95 -1.84
CA TYR A 188 6.10 -3.51 -2.01
C TYR A 188 7.42 -3.30 -2.74
N ARG A 189 7.43 -2.41 -3.72
CA ARG A 189 8.64 -2.04 -4.46
C ARG A 189 8.80 -0.52 -4.48
N LEU A 190 10.02 -0.05 -4.33
CA LEU A 190 10.38 1.37 -4.44
C LEU A 190 11.55 1.52 -5.41
N GLU A 191 11.41 2.37 -6.43
CA GLU A 191 12.44 2.62 -7.45
C GLU A 191 12.98 1.34 -8.12
N GLY A 192 12.14 0.30 -8.20
CA GLY A 192 12.43 -0.96 -8.88
C GLY A 192 13.03 -2.06 -8.02
N VAL A 193 13.22 -1.88 -6.71
CA VAL A 193 13.68 -2.92 -5.77
C VAL A 193 12.59 -3.31 -4.79
N GLU A 194 12.57 -4.58 -4.37
CA GLU A 194 11.70 -5.04 -3.29
C GLU A 194 12.11 -4.36 -1.98
N ILE A 195 11.12 -3.85 -1.24
CA ILE A 195 11.29 -3.25 0.10
C ILE A 195 10.39 -3.97 1.11
N PHE A 196 10.69 -3.80 2.39
CA PHE A 196 9.75 -4.17 3.46
C PHE A 196 8.47 -3.35 3.38
N SER A 197 7.42 -3.79 4.09
CA SER A 197 6.18 -3.01 4.18
C SER A 197 6.49 -1.56 4.58
N PRO A 198 6.04 -0.57 3.81
CA PRO A 198 6.28 0.84 4.11
C PRO A 198 5.29 1.39 5.15
N ASN A 199 4.51 0.55 5.80
CA ASN A 199 3.55 0.97 6.81
C ASN A 199 4.21 1.14 8.17
N HIS A 200 3.87 2.21 8.88
CA HIS A 200 4.19 2.37 10.29
C HIS A 200 3.58 1.25 11.11
N PHE A 201 4.31 0.75 12.10
CA PHE A 201 3.95 -0.38 12.95
C PHE A 201 3.73 -1.69 12.19
N ALA A 202 4.27 -1.79 10.95
CA ALA A 202 4.18 -3.00 10.15
C ALA A 202 4.90 -4.15 10.81
N ASP A 203 4.25 -5.31 10.80
CA ASP A 203 4.82 -6.54 11.35
C ASP A 203 5.31 -6.41 12.81
N LEU A 204 4.84 -5.42 13.56
CA LEU A 204 5.25 -5.27 14.95
C LEU A 204 4.55 -6.29 15.84
N TYR A 205 3.24 -6.43 15.67
CA TYR A 205 2.41 -7.38 16.43
C TYR A 205 1.74 -8.41 15.53
N SER A 206 1.28 -7.98 14.36
CA SER A 206 0.53 -8.81 13.43
C SER A 206 1.16 -8.80 12.05
N ALA A 207 1.26 -9.97 11.44
CA ALA A 207 1.89 -10.15 10.14
C ALA A 207 1.14 -9.40 9.01
N GLY A 208 1.84 -8.53 8.30
CA GLY A 208 1.31 -7.77 7.16
C GLY A 208 0.45 -6.56 7.52
N PHE A 209 0.26 -6.25 8.80
CA PHE A 209 -0.48 -5.07 9.25
C PHE A 209 0.41 -3.84 9.41
N GLY A 210 -0.23 -2.69 9.58
CA GLY A 210 0.36 -1.39 9.86
C GLY A 210 -0.72 -0.34 9.88
N MET A 211 -0.46 0.85 10.40
CA MET A 211 -1.50 1.87 10.61
C MET A 211 -1.58 2.86 9.45
N VAL A 212 -0.48 3.54 9.14
CA VAL A 212 -0.37 4.60 8.14
C VAL A 212 0.90 4.34 7.35
N SER A 213 0.92 4.63 6.05
CA SER A 213 2.12 4.42 5.23
C SER A 213 3.11 5.58 5.36
N ALA A 214 4.40 5.28 5.37
CA ALA A 214 5.47 6.25 5.17
C ALA A 214 5.54 6.75 3.72
N LEU A 215 4.82 6.11 2.80
CA LEU A 215 4.63 6.61 1.44
C LEU A 215 3.77 7.87 1.46
N ASN A 216 4.27 8.95 0.88
CA ASN A 216 3.58 10.23 0.89
C ASN A 216 3.35 10.73 -0.54
N SER A 217 2.10 11.07 -0.88
CA SER A 217 1.72 11.56 -2.21
C SER A 217 2.46 12.84 -2.64
N ASN A 218 3.06 13.59 -1.70
CA ASN A 218 3.88 14.76 -2.03
C ASN A 218 5.22 14.42 -2.69
N VAL A 219 5.77 13.23 -2.41
CA VAL A 219 7.09 12.78 -2.92
C VAL A 219 7.00 11.64 -3.92
N ILE A 220 5.83 10.99 -4.04
CA ILE A 220 5.61 9.87 -4.95
C ILE A 220 4.96 10.38 -6.24
N THR A 221 5.37 9.83 -7.36
CA THR A 221 4.68 10.01 -8.64
C THR A 221 3.59 8.96 -8.84
N ASN A 222 2.82 9.06 -9.92
CA ASN A 222 1.89 7.99 -10.28
C ASN A 222 2.61 6.64 -10.23
N SER A 223 1.95 5.64 -9.70
CA SER A 223 2.51 4.32 -9.38
C SER A 223 1.57 3.23 -9.89
N ASP A 224 2.06 2.00 -9.98
CA ASP A 224 1.25 0.87 -10.41
C ASP A 224 0.90 -0.03 -9.22
N PHE A 225 -0.34 -0.50 -9.21
CA PHE A 225 -0.80 -1.53 -8.29
C PHE A 225 -1.33 -2.72 -9.09
N PHE A 226 -0.84 -3.91 -8.78
CA PHE A 226 -1.22 -5.14 -9.46
C PHE A 226 -1.99 -6.06 -8.53
N VAL A 227 -3.09 -6.61 -9.03
CA VAL A 227 -3.89 -7.66 -8.38
C VAL A 227 -3.85 -8.93 -9.23
N SER A 228 -3.69 -10.08 -8.61
CA SER A 228 -3.69 -11.38 -9.27
C SER A 228 -2.50 -11.58 -10.24
N THR A 229 -2.73 -11.64 -11.56
CA THR A 229 -1.65 -11.90 -12.53
C THR A 229 -0.80 -10.65 -12.77
N PHE A 230 0.51 -10.75 -12.61
CA PHE A 230 1.47 -9.71 -12.95
C PHE A 230 2.59 -10.28 -13.84
N ASN A 231 3.32 -9.41 -14.53
CA ASN A 231 4.31 -9.84 -15.52
C ASN A 231 5.56 -10.47 -14.90
N SER A 232 6.46 -10.99 -15.76
CA SER A 232 7.62 -11.77 -15.31
C SER A 232 8.68 -10.97 -14.55
N SER A 233 8.64 -9.63 -14.55
CA SER A 233 9.60 -8.80 -13.80
C SER A 233 9.35 -8.75 -12.30
N TYR A 234 8.19 -9.23 -11.83
CA TYR A 234 7.84 -9.26 -10.41
C TYR A 234 7.95 -10.68 -9.87
N ASN A 235 8.93 -10.91 -9.00
CA ASN A 235 9.19 -12.19 -8.34
C ASN A 235 8.87 -12.07 -6.85
N ASN A 236 8.80 -13.19 -6.12
CA ASN A 236 8.59 -13.22 -4.68
C ASN A 236 7.29 -12.50 -4.26
N ALA A 237 6.17 -12.79 -4.93
CA ALA A 237 4.86 -12.20 -4.65
C ALA A 237 3.74 -13.20 -4.97
N LEU A 238 2.73 -13.32 -4.11
CA LEU A 238 1.59 -14.24 -4.27
C LEU A 238 0.24 -13.56 -4.35
N SER A 239 0.07 -12.33 -3.81
CA SER A 239 -1.24 -11.69 -3.81
C SER A 239 -1.31 -10.48 -4.72
N GLY A 240 -0.47 -9.50 -4.51
CA GLY A 240 -0.40 -8.28 -5.31
C GLY A 240 0.96 -7.62 -5.23
N VAL A 241 1.18 -6.66 -6.10
CA VAL A 241 2.42 -5.87 -6.14
C VAL A 241 2.08 -4.39 -6.14
N PHE A 242 2.70 -3.63 -5.25
CA PHE A 242 2.65 -2.19 -5.23
C PHE A 242 4.00 -1.62 -5.68
N ASP A 243 4.09 -1.23 -6.96
CA ASP A 243 5.30 -0.68 -7.57
C ASP A 243 5.26 0.84 -7.52
N VAL A 244 6.03 1.40 -6.59
CA VAL A 244 6.05 2.82 -6.24
C VAL A 244 7.31 3.49 -6.79
N ARG A 245 7.14 4.71 -7.28
CA ARG A 245 8.24 5.55 -7.75
C ARG A 245 8.19 6.93 -7.11
N MET A 246 9.35 7.45 -6.75
CA MET A 246 9.48 8.81 -6.25
C MET A 246 9.61 9.78 -7.42
N ARG A 247 8.98 10.94 -7.33
CA ARG A 247 9.12 12.00 -8.33
C ARG A 247 10.48 12.71 -8.20
N ALA A 248 10.97 13.26 -9.27
CA ALA A 248 12.04 14.22 -9.22
C ALA A 248 11.54 15.54 -8.61
N GLY A 249 12.38 16.25 -7.87
CA GLY A 249 12.06 17.57 -7.37
C GLY A 249 12.05 18.64 -8.48
N ASN A 250 11.53 19.83 -8.17
CA ASN A 250 11.52 20.95 -9.09
C ASN A 250 12.96 21.40 -9.43
N ASN A 251 13.36 21.32 -10.69
CA ASN A 251 14.71 21.67 -11.15
C ASN A 251 14.92 23.17 -11.43
N THR A 252 13.90 24.01 -11.24
CA THR A 252 13.96 25.44 -11.61
C THR A 252 13.79 26.40 -10.45
N LYS A 253 12.96 26.09 -9.47
CA LYS A 253 12.69 26.92 -8.28
C LYS A 253 12.56 26.09 -7.01
N PHE A 254 12.81 26.72 -5.86
CA PHE A 254 12.53 26.12 -4.57
C PHE A 254 11.03 26.23 -4.25
N GLU A 255 10.47 25.15 -3.77
CA GLU A 255 9.09 25.04 -3.31
C GLU A 255 9.05 24.34 -1.96
N ASN A 256 8.23 24.85 -1.05
CA ASN A 256 8.08 24.31 0.29
C ASN A 256 6.60 24.07 0.61
N GLY A 257 6.36 23.15 1.52
CA GLY A 257 5.05 22.93 2.11
C GLY A 257 5.21 22.59 3.59
N VAL A 258 4.39 23.17 4.43
CA VAL A 258 4.32 22.85 5.85
C VAL A 258 2.87 22.56 6.19
N GLN A 259 2.63 21.44 6.87
CA GLN A 259 1.32 21.03 7.34
C GLN A 259 1.37 20.80 8.86
N VAL A 260 0.35 21.30 9.55
CA VAL A 260 0.13 21.04 10.98
C VAL A 260 -1.30 20.53 11.13
N GLY A 261 -1.44 19.39 11.74
CA GLY A 261 -2.74 18.72 11.94
C GLY A 261 -2.88 18.08 13.31
N SER A 262 -4.05 17.50 13.54
CA SER A 262 -4.36 16.83 14.80
C SER A 262 -3.56 15.54 15.01
N VAL A 263 -3.03 14.95 13.92
CA VAL A 263 -2.28 13.69 13.95
C VAL A 263 -0.79 13.86 13.70
N GLY A 264 -0.30 15.08 13.46
CA GLY A 264 1.12 15.32 13.25
C GLY A 264 1.48 16.59 12.53
N ILE A 265 2.78 16.71 12.26
CA ILE A 265 3.40 17.81 11.51
C ILE A 265 4.13 17.21 10.31
N GLU A 266 4.03 17.87 9.16
CA GLU A 266 4.72 17.48 7.94
C GLU A 266 5.42 18.69 7.32
N TRP A 267 6.61 18.46 6.78
CA TRP A 267 7.36 19.41 5.99
C TRP A 267 7.86 18.78 4.70
N THR A 268 7.63 19.45 3.58
CA THR A 268 8.13 19.06 2.26
C THR A 268 8.91 20.21 1.66
N SER A 269 10.07 19.92 1.10
CA SER A 269 10.89 20.90 0.38
C SER A 269 11.46 20.28 -0.89
N GLU A 270 11.50 21.06 -1.96
CA GLU A 270 12.08 20.64 -3.23
C GLU A 270 12.72 21.82 -3.94
N GLY A 271 13.68 21.55 -4.81
CA GLY A 271 14.34 22.60 -5.58
C GLY A 271 15.52 22.13 -6.40
N PRO A 272 16.13 23.05 -7.17
CA PRO A 272 17.31 22.76 -7.96
C PRO A 272 18.53 22.56 -7.07
N ILE A 273 19.30 21.47 -7.32
CA ILE A 273 20.68 21.35 -6.86
C ILE A 273 21.58 22.15 -7.80
N SER A 274 21.35 22.02 -9.11
CA SER A 274 22.02 22.80 -10.14
C SER A 274 21.09 23.04 -11.32
N LYS A 275 20.82 24.31 -11.61
CA LYS A 275 20.02 24.69 -12.78
C LYS A 275 20.73 24.41 -14.11
N LYS A 276 22.09 24.32 -14.09
CA LYS A 276 22.90 24.13 -15.29
C LYS A 276 22.71 22.73 -15.89
N ASN A 277 22.54 21.72 -15.06
CA ASN A 277 22.38 20.33 -15.45
C ASN A 277 21.04 19.73 -15.02
N ASN A 278 20.05 20.57 -14.71
CA ASN A 278 18.69 20.18 -14.35
C ASN A 278 18.61 19.22 -13.14
N SER A 279 19.65 19.21 -12.27
CA SER A 279 19.61 18.37 -11.08
C SER A 279 18.74 18.97 -9.99
N SER A 280 18.00 18.11 -9.30
CA SER A 280 17.00 18.51 -8.33
C SER A 280 16.99 17.60 -7.10
N PHE A 281 16.39 18.10 -6.03
CA PHE A 281 16.10 17.33 -4.84
C PHE A 281 14.63 17.48 -4.45
N ILE A 282 14.12 16.49 -3.74
CA ILE A 282 12.89 16.55 -2.97
C ILE A 282 13.12 15.84 -1.64
N VAL A 283 12.58 16.40 -0.56
CA VAL A 283 12.62 15.84 0.78
C VAL A 283 11.26 16.04 1.46
N ASN A 284 10.83 15.06 2.20
CA ASN A 284 9.65 15.11 3.06
C ASN A 284 10.02 14.55 4.43
N TYR A 285 9.58 15.22 5.49
CA TYR A 285 9.67 14.76 6.85
C TYR A 285 8.31 14.89 7.53
N ARG A 286 7.90 13.83 8.24
CA ARG A 286 6.68 13.81 9.02
C ARG A 286 6.96 13.30 10.44
N TYR A 287 6.33 13.92 11.40
CA TYR A 287 6.26 13.46 12.78
C TYR A 287 4.80 13.33 13.18
N GLY A 288 4.39 12.10 13.46
CA GLY A 288 3.05 11.75 13.90
C GLY A 288 3.03 11.43 15.40
N PHE A 289 1.97 11.86 16.09
CA PHE A 289 1.81 11.65 17.52
C PHE A 289 0.36 11.35 17.89
N SER A 290 0.13 10.21 18.55
CA SER A 290 -1.18 9.87 19.11
C SER A 290 -1.42 10.58 20.45
N THR A 291 -0.37 10.87 21.20
CA THR A 291 -0.42 11.44 22.55
C THR A 291 -1.20 12.75 22.61
N ILE A 292 -1.00 13.67 21.66
CA ILE A 292 -1.73 14.95 21.64
C ILE A 292 -3.18 14.74 21.26
N ALA A 293 -3.45 13.94 20.24
CA ALA A 293 -4.81 13.65 19.78
C ALA A 293 -5.63 12.97 20.90
N ARG A 294 -5.02 12.06 21.68
CA ARG A 294 -5.63 11.42 22.85
C ARG A 294 -5.89 12.43 23.99
N LYS A 295 -4.91 13.28 24.35
CA LYS A 295 -5.10 14.32 25.37
C LYS A 295 -6.23 15.30 25.02
N LEU A 296 -6.43 15.55 23.74
CA LEU A 296 -7.54 16.36 23.23
C LEU A 296 -8.85 15.55 23.08
N LYS A 297 -8.85 14.26 23.42
CA LYS A 297 -9.97 13.33 23.27
C LYS A 297 -10.50 13.25 21.81
N LEU A 298 -9.61 13.34 20.85
CA LEU A 298 -9.93 13.24 19.41
C LEU A 298 -9.91 11.79 18.93
N ILE A 299 -9.07 10.96 19.55
CA ILE A 299 -8.96 9.53 19.30
C ILE A 299 -8.98 8.77 20.63
N ASP A 300 -9.50 7.56 20.58
CA ASP A 300 -9.34 6.54 21.61
C ASP A 300 -8.46 5.44 21.05
N THR A 301 -7.41 5.09 21.75
CA THR A 301 -6.44 4.08 21.35
C THR A 301 -6.51 2.83 22.26
N TYR A 302 -7.58 2.69 23.02
CA TYR A 302 -7.82 1.55 23.93
C TYR A 302 -6.64 1.21 24.82
N GLY A 303 -6.01 2.26 25.39
CA GLY A 303 -4.86 2.11 26.30
C GLY A 303 -3.49 2.19 25.65
N SER A 304 -3.34 2.00 24.35
CA SER A 304 -2.03 2.06 23.69
C SER A 304 -1.67 3.47 23.21
N GLN A 305 -0.38 3.77 23.12
CA GLN A 305 0.16 5.00 22.57
C GLN A 305 1.10 4.69 21.40
N TYR A 306 1.05 5.55 20.38
CA TYR A 306 1.79 5.39 19.13
C TYR A 306 2.43 6.70 18.72
N ASP A 307 3.76 6.71 18.60
CA ASP A 307 4.51 7.82 18.03
C ASP A 307 5.35 7.32 16.86
N PHE A 308 5.36 8.07 15.78
CA PHE A 308 6.12 7.71 14.59
C PHE A 308 6.74 8.93 13.93
N GLN A 309 7.81 8.70 13.18
CA GLN A 309 8.40 9.71 12.32
C GLN A 309 8.95 9.05 11.07
N ASP A 310 8.85 9.75 9.96
CA ASP A 310 9.37 9.30 8.68
C ASP A 310 10.11 10.42 7.93
N LEU A 311 11.08 9.99 7.15
CA LEU A 311 11.86 10.82 6.25
C LEU A 311 11.95 10.13 4.90
N SER A 312 11.63 10.86 3.84
CA SER A 312 11.88 10.41 2.48
C SER A 312 12.58 11.50 1.67
N PHE A 313 13.50 11.11 0.80
CA PHE A 313 14.13 12.04 -0.12
C PHE A 313 14.53 11.37 -1.43
N LYS A 314 14.63 12.18 -2.49
CA LYS A 314 15.25 11.81 -3.75
C LYS A 314 16.10 12.94 -4.29
N LEU A 315 17.31 12.60 -4.73
CA LEU A 315 18.21 13.45 -5.49
C LEU A 315 18.25 12.94 -6.92
N ASN A 316 18.12 13.83 -7.89
CA ASN A 316 18.05 13.45 -9.31
C ASN A 316 19.14 14.22 -10.09
N PHE A 317 19.97 13.47 -10.83
CA PHE A 317 21.13 13.98 -11.56
C PHE A 317 21.07 13.52 -13.02
N PRO A 318 20.26 14.18 -13.90
CA PRO A 318 20.29 13.91 -15.32
C PRO A 318 21.61 14.34 -15.93
N THR A 319 22.12 13.55 -16.88
CA THR A 319 23.32 13.86 -17.64
C THR A 319 23.04 13.77 -19.13
N GLN A 320 23.79 14.47 -19.97
CA GLN A 320 23.57 14.48 -21.40
C GLN A 320 23.91 13.15 -22.09
N LYS A 321 24.89 12.39 -21.59
CA LYS A 321 25.40 11.18 -22.26
C LYS A 321 25.39 9.94 -21.39
N ALA A 322 25.52 10.09 -20.08
CA ALA A 322 25.63 8.97 -19.16
C ALA A 322 24.28 8.56 -18.54
N GLY A 323 23.17 9.08 -19.06
CA GLY A 323 21.84 8.80 -18.51
C GLY A 323 21.53 9.57 -17.24
N THR A 324 20.60 9.07 -16.43
CA THR A 324 20.14 9.72 -15.20
C THR A 324 20.55 8.88 -13.99
N PHE A 325 21.22 9.52 -13.05
CA PHE A 325 21.53 8.96 -11.74
C PHE A 325 20.54 9.51 -10.71
N SER A 326 20.09 8.67 -9.80
CA SER A 326 19.25 9.10 -8.68
C SER A 326 19.73 8.45 -7.39
N VAL A 327 19.61 9.17 -6.28
CA VAL A 327 19.80 8.64 -4.93
C VAL A 327 18.48 8.84 -4.20
N PHE A 328 18.01 7.82 -3.52
CA PHE A 328 16.72 7.86 -2.82
C PHE A 328 16.82 7.23 -1.44
N ALA A 329 15.95 7.64 -0.55
CA ALA A 329 15.71 6.99 0.72
C ALA A 329 14.26 7.16 1.16
N LEU A 330 13.79 6.17 1.90
CA LEU A 330 12.59 6.18 2.71
C LEU A 330 12.93 5.49 4.01
N GLY A 331 12.68 6.12 5.15
CA GLY A 331 12.92 5.49 6.44
C GLY A 331 11.99 6.03 7.50
N PHE A 332 11.68 5.20 8.50
CA PHE A 332 10.80 5.55 9.60
C PHE A 332 11.16 4.84 10.90
N ILE A 333 10.75 5.44 12.01
CA ILE A 333 10.94 4.96 13.37
C ILE A 333 9.59 5.03 14.06
N ASP A 334 9.19 3.91 14.64
CA ASP A 334 7.95 3.77 15.37
C ASP A 334 8.22 3.34 16.80
N LYS A 335 7.39 3.83 17.71
CA LYS A 335 7.33 3.41 19.10
C LYS A 335 5.89 3.25 19.53
N SER A 336 5.60 2.16 20.19
CA SER A 336 4.32 1.91 20.84
C SER A 336 4.55 1.44 22.27
N TRP A 337 3.65 1.84 23.14
CA TRP A 337 3.63 1.39 24.53
C TRP A 337 2.19 1.43 25.05
N ASP A 338 1.90 0.53 25.95
CA ASP A 338 0.61 0.50 26.61
C ASP A 338 0.55 1.46 27.80
N VAL A 339 -0.63 1.82 28.21
CA VAL A 339 -0.92 2.64 29.38
C VAL A 339 -1.64 1.76 30.38
N GLU A 340 -1.17 1.76 31.61
CA GLU A 340 -1.78 1.02 32.72
C GLU A 340 -3.28 1.28 32.79
N LEU A 341 -4.08 0.21 32.77
CA LEU A 341 -5.52 0.23 32.93
C LEU A 341 -5.92 0.11 34.39
N GLY A 342 -7.09 0.63 34.75
CA GLY A 342 -7.70 0.39 36.04
C GLY A 342 -8.17 -1.05 36.19
N ILE A 343 -8.20 -1.58 37.41
CA ILE A 343 -8.63 -2.96 37.64
C ILE A 343 -10.05 -3.25 37.12
N GLU A 344 -10.90 -2.23 37.09
CA GLU A 344 -12.26 -2.31 36.58
C GLU A 344 -12.33 -2.55 35.06
N ASP A 345 -11.27 -2.22 34.33
CA ASP A 345 -11.17 -2.38 32.88
C ASP A 345 -10.46 -3.69 32.49
N ILE A 346 -9.97 -4.46 33.48
CA ILE A 346 -9.30 -5.74 33.26
C ILE A 346 -10.35 -6.86 33.21
N HIS A 347 -10.53 -7.43 32.03
CA HIS A 347 -11.45 -8.53 31.75
C HIS A 347 -10.77 -9.81 31.28
N SER A 348 -9.52 -9.70 30.88
CA SER A 348 -8.67 -10.81 30.46
C SER A 348 -7.23 -10.56 30.90
N ILE A 349 -6.39 -11.58 30.87
CA ILE A 349 -4.94 -11.43 31.13
C ILE A 349 -4.30 -10.47 30.14
N TYR A 350 -4.75 -10.45 28.88
CA TYR A 350 -4.21 -9.54 27.87
C TYR A 350 -4.46 -8.06 28.19
N ASP A 351 -5.55 -7.75 28.91
CA ASP A 351 -5.82 -6.38 29.37
C ASP A 351 -4.85 -5.95 30.49
N ALA A 352 -4.23 -6.93 31.18
CA ALA A 352 -3.23 -6.73 32.22
C ALA A 352 -1.80 -6.85 31.69
N SER A 353 -1.56 -6.50 30.47
CA SER A 353 -0.23 -6.53 29.87
C SER A 353 0.37 -5.13 29.71
N ASP A 354 1.68 -5.07 29.81
CA ASP A 354 2.50 -3.95 29.37
C ASP A 354 3.32 -4.40 28.17
N GLN A 355 3.10 -3.74 27.04
CA GLN A 355 3.73 -4.09 25.79
C GLN A 355 4.47 -2.89 25.21
N GLU A 356 5.79 -3.00 25.12
CA GLU A 356 6.63 -2.03 24.44
C GLU A 356 7.06 -2.55 23.06
N GLY A 357 6.74 -1.77 22.02
CA GLY A 357 7.11 -2.08 20.65
C GLY A 357 7.98 -1.00 20.01
N SER A 358 8.97 -1.39 19.24
CA SER A 358 9.76 -0.49 18.42
C SER A 358 10.03 -1.08 17.05
N LEU A 359 9.88 -0.24 16.02
CA LEU A 359 10.20 -0.57 14.64
C LEU A 359 11.12 0.50 14.06
N PHE A 360 12.25 0.09 13.51
CA PHE A 360 13.04 0.88 12.59
C PHE A 360 12.98 0.24 11.21
N ASN A 361 12.55 0.99 10.21
CA ASN A 361 12.52 0.53 8.82
C ASN A 361 13.14 1.60 7.94
N ALA A 362 14.04 1.21 7.03
CA ALA A 362 14.64 2.14 6.10
C ALA A 362 15.09 1.44 4.81
N VAL A 363 15.01 2.15 3.70
CA VAL A 363 15.67 1.82 2.45
C VAL A 363 16.48 3.02 1.97
N VAL A 364 17.71 2.79 1.61
CA VAL A 364 18.58 3.77 0.96
C VAL A 364 19.12 3.14 -0.31
N GLY A 365 19.02 3.84 -1.45
CA GLY A 365 19.44 3.29 -2.71
C GLY A 365 19.91 4.31 -3.72
N ALA A 366 20.56 3.82 -4.75
CA ALA A 366 20.95 4.57 -5.93
C ALA A 366 20.51 3.84 -7.19
N SER A 367 19.96 4.58 -8.13
CA SER A 367 19.55 4.05 -9.42
C SER A 367 20.23 4.78 -10.56
N HIS A 368 20.51 4.04 -11.62
CA HIS A 368 21.04 4.56 -12.89
C HIS A 368 20.16 4.06 -14.02
N LYS A 369 19.74 4.98 -14.89
CA LYS A 369 18.98 4.68 -16.10
C LYS A 369 19.66 5.33 -17.27
N ILE A 370 20.00 4.53 -18.29
CA ILE A 370 20.65 5.01 -19.51
C ILE A 370 19.91 4.48 -20.76
N HIS A 371 19.82 5.32 -21.76
CA HIS A 371 19.28 5.00 -23.09
C HIS A 371 20.41 5.05 -24.11
N PHE A 372 20.42 4.09 -25.00
CA PHE A 372 21.40 4.01 -26.10
C PHE A 372 20.69 4.25 -27.44
N ASP A 373 21.37 4.83 -28.41
CA ASP A 373 20.83 5.24 -29.72
C ASP A 373 20.14 4.14 -30.53
N ASN A 374 20.37 2.88 -30.18
CA ASN A 374 19.79 1.72 -30.86
C ASN A 374 18.58 1.14 -30.13
N LYS A 375 17.84 1.96 -29.38
CA LYS A 375 16.62 1.59 -28.62
C LYS A 375 16.87 0.56 -27.51
N TRP A 376 18.03 0.57 -26.89
CA TRP A 376 18.32 -0.13 -25.66
C TRP A 376 18.12 0.79 -24.45
N THR A 377 17.48 0.28 -23.44
CA THR A 377 17.41 0.94 -22.12
C THR A 377 17.98 0.02 -21.07
N TRP A 378 18.90 0.52 -20.28
CA TRP A 378 19.44 -0.20 -19.14
C TRP A 378 19.17 0.55 -17.84
N ARG A 379 18.56 -0.16 -16.91
CA ARG A 379 18.30 0.34 -15.57
C ARG A 379 19.02 -0.56 -14.58
N THR A 380 19.69 0.05 -13.62
CA THR A 380 20.31 -0.65 -12.49
C THR A 380 19.99 0.09 -11.21
N THR A 381 19.63 -0.63 -10.17
CA THR A 381 19.37 -0.09 -8.83
C THR A 381 20.13 -0.92 -7.82
N VAL A 382 20.82 -0.26 -6.91
CA VAL A 382 21.41 -0.85 -5.71
C VAL A 382 20.76 -0.23 -4.49
N ALA A 383 20.42 -1.04 -3.51
CA ALA A 383 19.76 -0.56 -2.30
C ALA A 383 20.16 -1.39 -1.08
N TYR A 384 20.06 -0.76 0.08
CA TYR A 384 20.17 -1.42 1.37
C TYR A 384 18.89 -1.17 2.15
N ASN A 385 18.17 -2.24 2.48
CA ASN A 385 16.92 -2.22 3.23
C ASN A 385 17.17 -2.72 4.63
N MET A 386 16.53 -2.12 5.62
CA MET A 386 16.62 -2.48 7.03
C MET A 386 15.23 -2.57 7.63
N GLN A 387 14.94 -3.64 8.37
CA GLN A 387 13.75 -3.74 9.22
C GLN A 387 14.16 -4.34 10.55
N HIS A 388 14.01 -3.58 11.63
CA HIS A 388 14.35 -3.96 12.99
C HIS A 388 13.13 -3.85 13.88
N ASN A 389 12.47 -4.98 14.12
CA ASN A 389 11.36 -5.11 15.03
C ASN A 389 11.81 -5.62 16.39
N LYS A 390 11.35 -4.98 17.45
CA LYS A 390 11.51 -5.43 18.83
C LYS A 390 10.22 -5.23 19.59
N VAL A 391 9.77 -6.27 20.28
CA VAL A 391 8.61 -6.24 21.18
C VAL A 391 9.01 -6.92 22.48
N ASP A 392 8.77 -6.23 23.58
CA ASP A 392 8.83 -6.75 24.92
C ASP A 392 7.42 -6.75 25.52
N MET A 393 7.00 -7.84 26.11
CA MET A 393 5.68 -7.98 26.73
C MET A 393 5.81 -8.57 28.13
N GLU A 394 5.22 -7.87 29.12
CA GLU A 394 5.12 -8.30 30.50
C GLU A 394 3.65 -8.33 30.90
N TYR A 395 3.30 -9.21 31.82
CA TYR A 395 2.00 -9.21 32.47
C TYR A 395 2.11 -8.63 33.86
N TRP A 396 1.12 -7.82 34.23
CA TRP A 396 0.94 -7.38 35.60
C TRP A 396 0.37 -8.54 36.44
N GLY A 397 0.97 -8.85 37.59
CA GLY A 397 0.44 -9.84 38.49
C GLY A 397 -0.94 -9.40 39.00
N LEU A 398 -1.95 -10.24 38.81
CA LEU A 398 -3.31 -10.00 39.21
C LEU A 398 -3.64 -10.82 40.50
N THR A 399 -4.38 -10.22 41.41
CA THR A 399 -5.07 -10.94 42.48
C THR A 399 -6.50 -11.25 42.06
N PHE A 400 -7.01 -12.41 42.45
CA PHE A 400 -8.34 -12.89 42.09
C PHE A 400 -9.19 -13.20 43.32
N ASP A 401 -10.52 -13.09 43.19
CA ASP A 401 -11.48 -13.61 44.15
C ASP A 401 -11.73 -15.12 43.92
N ASP A 402 -12.60 -15.70 44.81
CA ASP A 402 -12.98 -17.12 44.69
C ASP A 402 -13.70 -17.49 43.38
N ASN A 403 -14.17 -16.51 42.61
CA ASN A 403 -14.82 -16.68 41.33
C ASN A 403 -13.86 -16.41 40.14
N HIS A 404 -12.57 -16.26 40.44
CA HIS A 404 -11.50 -15.95 39.48
C HIS A 404 -11.67 -14.57 38.79
N LYS A 405 -12.36 -13.63 39.40
CA LYS A 405 -12.46 -12.26 38.95
C LYS A 405 -11.27 -11.45 39.48
N PRO A 406 -10.61 -10.64 38.63
CA PRO A 406 -9.55 -9.76 39.06
C PRO A 406 -10.02 -8.78 40.11
N THR A 407 -9.27 -8.65 41.21
CA THR A 407 -9.61 -7.78 42.37
C THR A 407 -8.54 -6.73 42.64
N GLY A 408 -7.34 -6.89 42.09
CA GLY A 408 -6.23 -5.96 42.30
C GLY A 408 -4.96 -6.44 41.61
N PHE A 409 -3.90 -5.69 41.82
CA PHE A 409 -2.57 -5.98 41.32
C PHE A 409 -1.66 -6.48 42.44
N GLU A 410 -0.82 -7.47 42.14
CA GLU A 410 0.20 -7.98 43.09
C GLU A 410 1.37 -7.00 43.28
N GLY A 411 1.52 -6.01 42.36
CA GLY A 411 2.66 -5.10 42.32
C GLY A 411 3.94 -5.73 41.77
N LYS A 412 3.80 -6.81 41.02
CA LYS A 412 4.90 -7.53 40.36
C LYS A 412 4.55 -7.78 38.91
N ASN A 413 5.53 -7.59 38.00
CA ASN A 413 5.42 -7.90 36.58
C ASN A 413 6.07 -9.26 36.30
N TYR A 414 5.52 -9.95 35.33
CA TYR A 414 5.98 -11.25 34.85
C TYR A 414 6.35 -11.12 33.36
N PRO A 415 7.64 -11.24 33.00
CA PRO A 415 8.05 -11.26 31.60
C PRO A 415 7.35 -12.40 30.86
N PHE A 416 6.61 -12.08 29.79
CA PHE A 416 5.85 -13.08 29.04
C PHE A 416 6.47 -13.39 27.69
N SER A 417 6.77 -12.38 26.88
CA SER A 417 7.39 -12.63 25.59
C SER A 417 8.42 -11.58 25.21
N TYR A 418 9.39 -12.03 24.43
CA TYR A 418 10.42 -11.19 23.83
C TYR A 418 10.55 -11.56 22.37
N LEU A 419 10.31 -10.59 21.48
CA LEU A 419 10.48 -10.73 20.05
C LEU A 419 11.56 -9.76 19.55
N LYS A 420 12.54 -10.28 18.83
CA LYS A 420 13.53 -9.52 18.09
C LYS A 420 13.62 -10.07 16.68
N GLN A 421 13.28 -9.27 15.70
CA GLN A 421 13.36 -9.62 14.28
C GLN A 421 14.08 -8.52 13.53
N TYR A 422 15.38 -8.63 13.39
CA TYR A 422 16.23 -7.73 12.63
C TYR A 422 16.60 -8.40 11.31
N GLU A 423 16.21 -7.77 10.21
CA GLU A 423 16.57 -8.21 8.86
C GLU A 423 17.09 -7.01 8.07
N ASP A 424 18.28 -7.17 7.49
CA ASP A 424 18.89 -6.24 6.55
C ASP A 424 19.03 -6.92 5.19
N ARG A 425 18.80 -6.18 4.10
CA ARG A 425 18.92 -6.70 2.73
C ARG A 425 19.79 -5.80 1.88
N ALA A 426 20.88 -6.33 1.36
CA ALA A 426 21.62 -5.70 0.27
C ALA A 426 21.03 -6.17 -1.06
N VAL A 427 20.45 -5.25 -1.82
CA VAL A 427 19.70 -5.56 -3.05
C VAL A 427 20.42 -4.99 -4.27
N PHE A 428 20.60 -5.82 -5.28
CA PHE A 428 21.02 -5.44 -6.62
C PHE A 428 19.94 -5.84 -7.62
N ASN A 429 19.43 -4.87 -8.35
CA ASN A 429 18.44 -5.09 -9.42
C ASN A 429 18.97 -4.52 -10.73
N THR A 430 18.80 -5.24 -11.82
CA THR A 430 19.17 -4.77 -13.16
C THR A 430 18.17 -5.23 -14.20
N GLU A 431 17.82 -4.35 -15.12
CA GLU A 431 16.89 -4.60 -16.23
C GLU A 431 17.43 -4.01 -17.51
N LEU A 432 17.48 -4.81 -18.55
CA LEU A 432 17.82 -4.44 -19.91
C LEU A 432 16.61 -4.62 -20.82
N SER A 433 16.17 -3.55 -21.44
CA SER A 433 15.04 -3.53 -22.36
C SER A 433 15.50 -3.20 -23.77
N LYS A 434 14.97 -3.90 -24.77
CA LYS A 434 15.24 -3.66 -26.20
C LYS A 434 13.94 -3.56 -26.96
N GLN A 435 13.70 -2.41 -27.55
CA GLN A 435 12.65 -2.27 -28.55
C GLN A 435 13.18 -2.69 -29.91
N ILE A 436 12.83 -3.89 -30.35
CA ILE A 436 13.29 -4.45 -31.63
C ILE A 436 12.67 -3.69 -32.82
N ASN A 437 11.38 -3.41 -32.69
CA ASN A 437 10.59 -2.56 -33.59
C ASN A 437 9.37 -2.00 -32.82
N PRO A 438 8.54 -1.12 -33.39
CA PRO A 438 7.38 -0.55 -32.71
C PRO A 438 6.37 -1.56 -32.15
N ARG A 439 6.42 -2.81 -32.65
CA ARG A 439 5.52 -3.89 -32.26
C ARG A 439 6.14 -4.93 -31.31
N TRP A 440 7.45 -4.87 -31.03
CA TRP A 440 8.12 -5.89 -30.24
C TRP A 440 9.13 -5.30 -29.26
N LEU A 441 8.84 -5.47 -27.98
CA LEU A 441 9.72 -5.15 -26.85
C LEU A 441 10.18 -6.46 -26.19
N VAL A 442 11.47 -6.56 -25.92
CA VAL A 442 12.09 -7.64 -25.14
C VAL A 442 12.71 -7.05 -23.90
N GLN A 443 12.50 -7.69 -22.75
CA GLN A 443 13.09 -7.32 -21.48
C GLN A 443 13.78 -8.53 -20.85
N LEU A 444 14.95 -8.30 -20.27
CA LEU A 444 15.71 -9.27 -19.49
C LEU A 444 16.20 -8.59 -18.23
N GLY A 445 16.08 -9.24 -17.11
CA GLY A 445 16.57 -8.65 -15.85
C GLY A 445 16.70 -9.67 -14.75
N GLY A 446 17.13 -9.17 -13.60
CA GLY A 446 17.24 -9.97 -12.40
C GLY A 446 17.49 -9.14 -11.17
N GLU A 447 17.20 -9.75 -10.03
CA GLU A 447 17.39 -9.18 -8.71
C GLU A 447 18.09 -10.18 -7.82
N TYR A 448 19.06 -9.72 -7.07
CA TYR A 448 19.70 -10.47 -5.99
C TYR A 448 19.56 -9.71 -4.68
N SER A 449 18.99 -10.36 -3.68
CA SER A 449 18.83 -9.85 -2.33
C SER A 449 19.63 -10.71 -1.38
N HIS A 450 20.73 -10.18 -0.84
CA HIS A 450 21.48 -10.79 0.24
C HIS A 450 20.91 -10.32 1.58
N ARG A 451 20.49 -11.26 2.41
CA ARG A 451 19.73 -11.01 3.64
C ARG A 451 20.58 -11.37 4.85
N PHE A 452 20.82 -10.42 5.73
CA PHE A 452 21.41 -10.60 7.03
C PHE A 452 20.31 -10.54 8.08
N PHE A 453 20.32 -11.41 9.07
CA PHE A 453 19.27 -11.41 10.07
C PHE A 453 19.77 -11.80 11.47
N ASP A 454 19.08 -11.27 12.48
CA ASP A 454 19.27 -11.57 13.89
C ASP A 454 17.87 -11.71 14.52
N LEU A 455 17.44 -12.96 14.66
CA LEU A 455 16.09 -13.34 15.06
C LEU A 455 16.14 -14.00 16.43
N ASN A 456 15.24 -13.59 17.34
CA ASN A 456 15.07 -14.22 18.63
C ASN A 456 13.62 -14.08 19.09
N PHE A 457 12.98 -15.20 19.38
CA PHE A 457 11.64 -15.22 19.96
C PHE A 457 11.58 -16.18 21.13
N ARG A 458 11.02 -15.69 22.23
CA ARG A 458 10.77 -16.43 23.46
C ARG A 458 9.40 -16.03 23.97
N ALA A 459 8.63 -16.98 24.43
CA ALA A 459 7.38 -16.74 25.13
C ALA A 459 7.21 -17.76 26.26
N ALA A 460 6.59 -17.38 27.35
CA ALA A 460 6.18 -18.29 28.41
C ALA A 460 4.91 -19.04 27.97
N GLU A 461 4.80 -20.30 28.35
CA GLU A 461 3.58 -21.09 28.10
C GLU A 461 2.44 -20.66 29.03
N ASN A 462 2.79 -20.07 30.17
CA ASN A 462 1.87 -19.56 31.17
C ASN A 462 2.36 -18.19 31.65
N VAL A 463 1.46 -17.24 31.87
CA VAL A 463 1.76 -15.86 32.26
C VAL A 463 2.48 -15.75 33.61
N TYR A 464 2.33 -16.72 34.53
CA TYR A 464 3.00 -16.76 35.81
C TYR A 464 4.28 -17.61 35.85
N GLU A 465 4.64 -18.17 34.73
CA GLU A 465 5.89 -18.93 34.57
C GLU A 465 6.99 -18.03 33.98
N PRO A 466 8.24 -18.27 34.35
CA PRO A 466 9.33 -17.52 33.75
C PRO A 466 9.49 -17.91 32.28
N VAL A 467 9.82 -16.93 31.44
CA VAL A 467 10.14 -17.16 30.01
C VAL A 467 11.19 -18.26 29.90
N PRO A 468 10.94 -19.32 29.09
CA PRO A 468 11.88 -20.40 28.92
C PRO A 468 13.25 -19.92 28.45
N ASN A 469 14.32 -20.53 28.94
CA ASN A 469 15.66 -20.27 28.44
C ASN A 469 15.86 -20.77 27.00
N THR A 470 15.10 -21.78 26.59
CA THR A 470 15.10 -22.30 25.22
C THR A 470 14.16 -21.48 24.36
N PRO A 471 14.63 -20.67 23.42
CA PRO A 471 13.78 -19.88 22.52
C PRO A 471 13.08 -20.76 21.51
N TYR A 472 11.91 -20.37 21.04
CA TYR A 472 11.26 -20.93 19.85
C TYR A 472 12.18 -20.82 18.63
N TYR A 473 12.87 -19.69 18.48
CA TYR A 473 14.01 -19.52 17.59
C TYR A 473 14.99 -18.51 18.15
N ALA A 474 16.26 -18.75 17.90
CA ALA A 474 17.34 -17.79 18.12
C ALA A 474 18.42 -18.09 17.07
N THR A 475 18.64 -17.14 16.17
CA THR A 475 19.62 -17.32 15.10
C THR A 475 20.14 -15.98 14.62
N LYS A 476 21.43 -15.97 14.26
CA LYS A 476 22.06 -14.84 13.59
C LYS A 476 22.87 -15.40 12.44
N ASP A 477 22.43 -15.13 11.23
CA ASP A 477 23.00 -15.72 10.03
C ASP A 477 22.71 -14.84 8.80
N ASN A 478 22.96 -15.36 7.61
CA ASN A 478 22.65 -14.72 6.35
C ASN A 478 22.18 -15.72 5.30
N THR A 479 21.49 -15.24 4.30
CA THR A 479 21.04 -16.03 3.16
C THR A 479 20.88 -15.12 1.94
N GLY A 480 20.42 -15.67 0.82
CA GLY A 480 20.17 -14.92 -0.40
C GLY A 480 18.97 -15.42 -1.18
N LEU A 481 18.31 -14.51 -1.85
CA LEU A 481 17.28 -14.78 -2.83
C LEU A 481 17.72 -14.19 -4.17
N ALA A 482 17.87 -15.04 -5.18
CA ALA A 482 18.22 -14.65 -6.54
C ALA A 482 17.04 -14.87 -7.47
N SER A 483 16.75 -13.92 -8.33
CA SER A 483 15.72 -14.06 -9.36
C SER A 483 16.19 -13.50 -10.69
N VAL A 484 15.73 -14.11 -11.78
CA VAL A 484 15.94 -13.65 -13.15
C VAL A 484 14.64 -13.74 -13.92
N PHE A 485 14.47 -12.87 -14.92
CA PHE A 485 13.29 -12.91 -15.75
C PHE A 485 13.62 -12.60 -17.23
N TRP A 486 12.77 -13.10 -18.09
CA TRP A 486 12.68 -12.74 -19.50
C TRP A 486 11.22 -12.48 -19.83
N SER A 487 10.96 -11.37 -20.51
CA SER A 487 9.61 -10.94 -20.88
C SER A 487 9.59 -10.39 -22.30
N ASN A 488 8.49 -10.60 -23.00
CA ASN A 488 8.23 -10.07 -24.33
C ASN A 488 6.86 -9.43 -24.39
N LEU A 489 6.79 -8.24 -24.95
CA LEU A 489 5.56 -7.63 -25.39
C LEU A 489 5.53 -7.61 -26.91
N TRP A 490 4.60 -8.33 -27.50
CA TRP A 490 4.40 -8.41 -28.94
C TRP A 490 3.02 -7.91 -29.35
N LYS A 491 2.97 -7.02 -30.33
CA LYS A 491 1.73 -6.44 -30.86
C LYS A 491 1.58 -6.87 -32.32
N PRO A 492 0.98 -8.06 -32.60
CA PRO A 492 0.77 -8.51 -34.00
C PRO A 492 -0.05 -7.52 -34.80
N THR A 493 -1.03 -6.87 -34.17
CA THR A 493 -1.86 -5.82 -34.75
C THR A 493 -2.00 -4.66 -33.76
N ASP A 494 -2.56 -3.53 -34.18
CA ASP A 494 -2.73 -2.35 -33.32
C ASP A 494 -3.73 -2.56 -32.17
N ASN A 495 -4.64 -3.51 -32.34
CA ASN A 495 -5.68 -3.85 -31.38
C ASN A 495 -5.41 -5.14 -30.58
N LEU A 496 -4.29 -5.83 -30.84
CA LEU A 496 -3.93 -7.06 -30.12
C LEU A 496 -2.53 -6.92 -29.52
N SER A 497 -2.43 -7.10 -28.23
CA SER A 497 -1.16 -7.14 -27.50
C SER A 497 -1.03 -8.45 -26.76
N ILE A 498 0.14 -9.06 -26.82
CA ILE A 498 0.47 -10.32 -26.17
C ILE A 498 1.74 -10.09 -25.35
N ASN A 499 1.68 -10.38 -24.06
CA ASN A 499 2.86 -10.46 -23.21
C ASN A 499 3.09 -11.92 -22.84
N PHE A 500 4.33 -12.37 -22.92
CA PHE A 500 4.72 -13.71 -22.46
C PHE A 500 6.15 -13.67 -21.94
N GLY A 501 6.42 -14.50 -20.96
CA GLY A 501 7.73 -14.56 -20.37
C GLY A 501 7.83 -15.65 -19.30
N VAL A 502 8.99 -15.70 -18.70
CA VAL A 502 9.31 -16.62 -17.63
C VAL A 502 10.18 -15.91 -16.59
N SER A 503 9.97 -16.22 -15.33
CA SER A 503 10.90 -15.88 -14.26
C SER A 503 11.38 -17.14 -13.54
N GLY A 504 12.55 -17.04 -12.92
CA GLY A 504 13.12 -18.10 -12.12
C GLY A 504 13.66 -17.50 -10.82
N SER A 505 13.38 -18.15 -9.70
CA SER A 505 13.83 -17.73 -8.37
C SER A 505 14.55 -18.87 -7.69
N TYR A 506 15.64 -18.57 -6.97
CA TYR A 506 16.40 -19.53 -6.18
C TYR A 506 16.66 -19.00 -4.78
N PHE A 507 16.21 -19.72 -3.77
CA PHE A 507 16.42 -19.37 -2.37
C PHE A 507 17.57 -20.18 -1.78
N LEU A 508 18.61 -19.50 -1.32
CA LEU A 508 19.85 -20.13 -0.89
C LEU A 508 19.69 -20.91 0.42
N LEU A 509 18.78 -20.52 1.31
CA LEU A 509 18.59 -21.14 2.61
C LEU A 509 18.08 -22.59 2.48
N SER A 510 16.96 -22.78 1.82
CA SER A 510 16.34 -24.09 1.59
C SER A 510 16.84 -24.76 0.30
N LYS A 511 17.61 -24.05 -0.53
CA LYS A 511 18.10 -24.51 -1.85
C LYS A 511 16.97 -24.86 -2.81
N ASP A 512 15.80 -24.26 -2.64
CA ASP A 512 14.65 -24.47 -3.49
C ASP A 512 14.66 -23.53 -4.68
N PHE A 513 14.02 -23.96 -5.77
CA PHE A 513 13.93 -23.25 -7.03
C PHE A 513 12.49 -23.18 -7.52
N SER A 514 12.11 -22.04 -8.03
CA SER A 514 10.82 -21.82 -8.70
C SER A 514 11.02 -21.37 -10.13
N LEU A 515 10.29 -21.96 -11.08
CA LEU A 515 10.22 -21.54 -12.48
C LEU A 515 8.78 -21.14 -12.82
N GLU A 516 8.59 -19.92 -13.27
CA GLU A 516 7.30 -19.24 -13.28
C GLU A 516 6.95 -18.72 -14.70
N PRO A 517 6.30 -19.55 -15.53
CA PRO A 517 5.76 -19.09 -16.83
C PRO A 517 4.58 -18.16 -16.61
N ARG A 518 4.53 -17.09 -17.43
CA ARG A 518 3.48 -16.07 -17.37
C ARG A 518 3.13 -15.61 -18.79
N ALA A 519 1.83 -15.41 -19.03
CA ALA A 519 1.34 -14.93 -20.32
C ALA A 519 0.07 -14.10 -20.13
N SER A 520 -0.09 -13.08 -20.96
CA SER A 520 -1.31 -12.30 -21.01
C SER A 520 -1.59 -11.81 -22.43
N VAL A 521 -2.87 -11.67 -22.73
CA VAL A 521 -3.37 -11.19 -24.00
C VAL A 521 -4.36 -10.07 -23.73
N LYS A 522 -4.24 -8.98 -24.45
CA LYS A 522 -5.21 -7.89 -24.48
C LYS A 522 -5.66 -7.64 -25.90
N TRP A 523 -6.97 -7.67 -26.11
CA TRP A 523 -7.62 -7.41 -27.37
C TRP A 523 -8.60 -6.25 -27.23
N ASP A 524 -8.40 -5.22 -28.02
CA ASP A 524 -9.23 -4.01 -28.10
C ASP A 524 -10.04 -4.05 -29.42
N PRO A 525 -11.16 -4.83 -29.51
CA PRO A 525 -11.93 -4.98 -30.75
C PRO A 525 -12.54 -3.66 -31.24
N SER A 526 -12.68 -2.69 -30.36
CA SER A 526 -13.08 -1.32 -30.70
C SER A 526 -12.59 -0.34 -29.62
N GLU A 527 -12.71 0.94 -29.85
CA GLU A 527 -12.36 2.00 -28.88
C GLU A 527 -13.12 1.88 -27.52
N ARG A 528 -14.29 1.21 -27.53
CA ARG A 528 -15.15 1.07 -26.35
C ARG A 528 -15.00 -0.25 -25.62
N HIS A 529 -14.47 -1.26 -26.26
CA HIS A 529 -14.37 -2.62 -25.73
C HIS A 529 -12.91 -3.03 -25.58
N SER A 530 -12.54 -3.52 -24.41
CA SER A 530 -11.24 -4.14 -24.13
C SER A 530 -11.44 -5.45 -23.40
N ILE A 531 -10.81 -6.50 -23.89
CA ILE A 531 -10.83 -7.84 -23.30
C ILE A 531 -9.40 -8.23 -22.98
N SER A 532 -9.14 -8.68 -21.77
CA SER A 532 -7.82 -9.16 -21.40
C SER A 532 -7.92 -10.50 -20.67
N LEU A 533 -6.95 -11.37 -20.92
CA LEU A 533 -6.82 -12.65 -20.23
C LEU A 533 -5.37 -12.81 -19.81
N GLY A 534 -5.15 -13.20 -18.56
CA GLY A 534 -3.84 -13.43 -17.97
C GLY A 534 -3.74 -14.76 -17.26
N TYR A 535 -2.58 -15.38 -17.38
CA TYR A 535 -2.15 -16.54 -16.63
C TYR A 535 -0.76 -16.29 -16.06
N GLY A 536 -0.51 -16.69 -14.82
CA GLY A 536 0.81 -16.69 -14.22
C GLY A 536 0.97 -17.78 -13.17
N LEU A 537 2.12 -18.41 -13.16
CA LEU A 537 2.60 -19.10 -11.97
C LEU A 537 3.41 -18.10 -11.16
N HIS A 538 3.13 -18.00 -9.89
CA HIS A 538 3.77 -17.08 -8.94
C HIS A 538 4.28 -17.86 -7.75
N SER A 539 5.36 -17.39 -7.14
CA SER A 539 5.92 -17.99 -5.94
C SER A 539 6.43 -16.96 -4.96
N MET A 540 6.49 -17.34 -3.68
CA MET A 540 7.01 -16.51 -2.61
C MET A 540 7.63 -17.39 -1.52
N ILE A 541 8.74 -16.96 -0.93
CA ILE A 541 9.29 -17.56 0.28
C ILE A 541 8.48 -17.12 1.51
N GLU A 542 8.50 -17.90 2.56
CA GLU A 542 7.98 -17.48 3.86
C GLU A 542 8.85 -16.38 4.49
N LYS A 543 8.35 -15.72 5.53
CA LYS A 543 9.17 -14.83 6.36
C LYS A 543 10.27 -15.65 7.04
N LEU A 544 11.44 -15.03 7.23
CA LEU A 544 12.65 -15.75 7.70
C LEU A 544 12.47 -16.44 9.05
N ASP A 545 11.68 -15.89 9.95
CA ASP A 545 11.41 -16.50 11.26
C ASP A 545 10.80 -17.90 11.16
N ALA A 546 9.97 -18.15 10.14
CA ALA A 546 9.34 -19.45 9.92
C ALA A 546 10.34 -20.60 9.71
N TYR A 547 11.51 -20.32 9.12
CA TYR A 547 12.53 -21.33 8.85
C TYR A 547 13.31 -21.79 10.08
N PHE A 548 13.28 -20.99 11.16
CA PHE A 548 14.15 -21.19 12.31
C PHE A 548 13.42 -21.70 13.56
N PHE A 549 12.15 -22.09 13.42
CA PHE A 549 11.43 -22.75 14.49
C PHE A 549 12.16 -24.02 14.94
N ARG A 550 12.27 -24.22 16.28
CA ARG A 550 12.95 -25.33 16.89
C ARG A 550 11.98 -26.27 17.59
N ASN A 551 12.15 -27.56 17.32
CA ASN A 551 11.51 -28.59 18.12
C ASN A 551 12.03 -28.58 19.57
N ALA A 552 11.36 -29.29 20.46
CA ALA A 552 11.76 -29.43 21.87
C ALA A 552 13.19 -30.03 22.03
N ASP A 553 13.64 -30.84 21.06
CA ASP A 553 15.01 -31.39 21.04
C ASP A 553 16.07 -30.42 20.49
N GLY A 554 15.66 -29.17 20.12
CA GLY A 554 16.53 -28.13 19.59
C GLY A 554 16.82 -28.24 18.09
N THR A 555 16.27 -29.22 17.37
CA THR A 555 16.42 -29.34 15.92
C THR A 555 15.57 -28.32 15.18
N LEU A 556 16.03 -27.82 14.02
CA LEU A 556 15.27 -26.91 13.17
C LEU A 556 14.23 -27.70 12.39
N ALA A 557 12.93 -27.45 12.67
CA ALA A 557 11.83 -28.17 12.04
C ALA A 557 11.56 -27.69 10.60
N ASN A 558 11.69 -26.40 10.36
CA ASN A 558 11.15 -25.72 9.18
C ASN A 558 12.22 -25.26 8.18
N LYS A 559 13.48 -25.63 8.39
CA LYS A 559 14.63 -25.13 7.60
C LYS A 559 14.51 -25.36 6.09
N ASP A 560 13.87 -26.46 5.71
CA ASP A 560 13.76 -26.91 4.32
C ASP A 560 12.46 -26.47 3.64
N LEU A 561 11.69 -25.56 4.24
CA LEU A 561 10.51 -24.97 3.59
C LEU A 561 10.88 -24.35 2.25
N GLY A 562 10.19 -24.78 1.20
CA GLY A 562 10.34 -24.28 -0.15
C GLY A 562 9.47 -23.07 -0.44
N PHE A 563 9.39 -22.69 -1.70
CA PHE A 563 8.45 -21.65 -2.16
C PHE A 563 7.00 -22.09 -2.03
N SER A 564 6.17 -21.26 -1.44
CA SER A 564 4.71 -21.31 -1.66
C SER A 564 4.43 -20.86 -3.09
N LYS A 565 3.59 -21.59 -3.83
CA LYS A 565 3.32 -21.36 -5.25
C LYS A 565 1.84 -21.21 -5.52
N ALA A 566 1.47 -20.43 -6.53
CA ALA A 566 0.08 -20.29 -6.95
C ALA A 566 -0.07 -20.06 -8.47
N HIS A 567 -1.00 -20.80 -9.08
CA HIS A 567 -1.51 -20.51 -10.41
C HIS A 567 -2.56 -19.42 -10.34
N HIS A 568 -2.40 -18.35 -11.10
CA HIS A 568 -3.37 -17.27 -11.21
C HIS A 568 -3.94 -17.22 -12.62
N LEU A 569 -5.25 -17.12 -12.70
CA LEU A 569 -6.01 -16.83 -13.93
C LEU A 569 -6.84 -15.57 -13.68
N LEU A 570 -6.80 -14.62 -14.61
CA LEU A 570 -7.60 -13.40 -14.55
C LEU A 570 -8.15 -13.09 -15.93
N ALA A 571 -9.45 -12.91 -16.03
CA ALA A 571 -10.15 -12.37 -17.19
C ALA A 571 -10.71 -11.00 -16.85
N THR A 572 -10.46 -10.01 -17.70
CA THR A 572 -10.95 -8.64 -17.55
C THR A 572 -11.72 -8.23 -18.81
N TYR A 573 -12.91 -7.68 -18.62
CA TYR A 573 -13.66 -7.00 -19.66
C TYR A 573 -13.88 -5.55 -19.27
N MET A 574 -13.56 -4.61 -20.14
CA MET A 574 -13.78 -3.19 -19.95
C MET A 574 -14.70 -2.65 -21.04
N TYR A 575 -15.70 -1.86 -20.63
CA TYR A 575 -16.59 -1.15 -21.51
C TYR A 575 -16.61 0.35 -21.20
N LYS A 576 -16.39 1.18 -22.22
CA LYS A 576 -16.42 2.64 -22.10
C LYS A 576 -17.78 3.16 -22.56
N PHE A 577 -18.59 3.61 -21.62
CA PHE A 577 -19.84 4.30 -21.96
C PHE A 577 -19.56 5.65 -22.60
N THR A 578 -18.61 6.38 -22.01
CA THR A 578 -18.11 7.68 -22.48
C THR A 578 -16.60 7.75 -22.21
N ASP A 579 -15.94 8.82 -22.62
CA ASP A 579 -14.52 9.06 -22.30
C ASP A 579 -14.23 9.17 -20.80
N ASN A 580 -15.26 9.35 -19.97
CA ASN A 580 -15.10 9.56 -18.53
C ASN A 580 -15.85 8.53 -17.68
N LEU A 581 -16.68 7.66 -18.27
CA LEU A 581 -17.45 6.64 -17.56
C LEU A 581 -17.12 5.25 -18.11
N ASN A 582 -16.53 4.42 -17.25
CA ASN A 582 -16.07 3.08 -17.59
C ASN A 582 -16.67 2.03 -16.68
N LEU A 583 -16.94 0.88 -17.25
CA LEU A 583 -17.29 -0.35 -16.54
C LEU A 583 -16.13 -1.34 -16.73
N ARG A 584 -15.66 -1.90 -15.61
CA ARG A 584 -14.69 -3.00 -15.62
C ARG A 584 -15.31 -4.20 -14.91
N PHE A 585 -15.20 -5.35 -15.51
CA PHE A 585 -15.56 -6.64 -14.91
C PHE A 585 -14.31 -7.51 -14.88
N ASN A 586 -14.01 -8.10 -13.73
CA ASN A 586 -12.95 -9.08 -13.55
C ASN A 586 -13.55 -10.40 -13.07
N ALA A 587 -13.02 -11.51 -13.56
CA ALA A 587 -13.24 -12.83 -13.00
C ALA A 587 -11.90 -13.52 -12.82
N TYR A 588 -11.67 -14.14 -11.66
CA TYR A 588 -10.37 -14.70 -11.34
C TYR A 588 -10.49 -16.06 -10.62
N TYR A 589 -9.44 -16.85 -10.79
CA TYR A 589 -9.21 -18.09 -10.09
C TYR A 589 -7.73 -18.19 -9.74
N GLN A 590 -7.45 -18.45 -8.46
CA GLN A 590 -6.11 -18.67 -7.93
C GLN A 590 -6.08 -20.03 -7.24
N TYR A 591 -5.08 -20.85 -7.57
CA TYR A 591 -4.87 -22.16 -6.94
C TYR A 591 -3.45 -22.21 -6.38
N GLY A 592 -3.34 -22.18 -5.05
CA GLY A 592 -2.09 -22.30 -4.33
C GLY A 592 -1.75 -23.75 -4.01
N PHE A 593 -0.47 -24.05 -4.02
CA PHE A 593 0.10 -25.35 -3.66
C PHE A 593 1.48 -25.16 -3.04
N ASP A 594 2.04 -26.19 -2.45
CA ASP A 594 3.26 -26.12 -1.67
C ASP A 594 3.15 -25.06 -0.54
N THR A 595 1.95 -24.82 -0.02
CA THR A 595 1.71 -23.85 1.07
C THR A 595 2.07 -24.51 2.40
N PRO A 596 2.84 -23.84 3.29
CA PRO A 596 3.19 -24.39 4.59
C PRO A 596 1.96 -24.60 5.48
N VAL A 597 1.83 -25.79 6.02
CA VAL A 597 0.77 -26.21 6.95
C VAL A 597 1.36 -26.95 8.14
N GLY A 598 0.67 -26.87 9.28
CA GLY A 598 1.05 -27.55 10.49
C GLY A 598 0.99 -29.07 10.34
N ILE A 599 1.82 -29.78 11.10
CA ILE A 599 1.85 -31.24 11.18
C ILE A 599 1.08 -31.75 12.42
N ASN A 600 1.04 -33.06 12.63
CA ASN A 600 0.48 -33.69 13.84
C ASN A 600 -0.99 -33.36 14.15
N GLY A 601 -1.79 -33.16 13.10
CA GLY A 601 -3.23 -32.86 13.26
C GLY A 601 -3.55 -31.38 13.45
N SER A 602 -2.56 -30.51 13.40
CA SER A 602 -2.78 -29.04 13.38
C SER A 602 -3.59 -28.62 12.15
N THR A 603 -4.49 -27.66 12.34
CA THR A 603 -5.24 -27.01 11.25
C THR A 603 -4.58 -25.73 10.78
N PHE A 604 -3.42 -25.37 11.31
CA PHE A 604 -2.68 -24.19 10.92
C PHE A 604 -2.27 -24.23 9.44
N CYS A 605 -2.38 -23.08 8.80
CA CYS A 605 -1.87 -22.83 7.45
C CYS A 605 -1.26 -21.42 7.44
N SER A 606 -0.11 -21.24 6.81
CA SER A 606 0.61 -19.96 6.77
C SER A 606 -0.22 -18.82 6.18
N VAL A 607 -1.23 -19.10 5.34
CA VAL A 607 -2.18 -18.11 4.81
C VAL A 607 -3.08 -17.47 5.88
N ASN A 608 -3.23 -18.12 7.03
CA ASN A 608 -4.01 -17.63 8.17
C ASN A 608 -3.13 -17.08 9.29
N ARG A 609 -1.84 -16.94 9.05
CA ARG A 609 -0.90 -16.42 10.04
C ARG A 609 -1.32 -15.02 10.47
N LEU A 610 -1.61 -14.86 11.75
CA LEU A 610 -2.02 -13.61 12.35
C LEU A 610 -0.83 -12.93 13.05
N PHE A 611 -0.08 -13.71 13.84
CA PHE A 611 1.06 -13.18 14.61
C PHE A 611 2.34 -13.14 13.79
N ASN A 612 3.28 -12.30 14.21
CA ASN A 612 4.56 -12.15 13.52
C ASN A 612 5.62 -13.20 13.97
N TYR A 613 5.18 -14.39 14.33
CA TYR A 613 6.02 -15.54 14.71
C TYR A 613 5.33 -16.85 14.38
N ILE A 614 6.09 -17.95 14.35
CA ILE A 614 5.64 -19.34 14.14
C ILE A 614 6.01 -20.16 15.37
N GLU A 615 5.07 -20.95 15.84
CA GLU A 615 5.20 -21.75 17.08
C GLU A 615 5.09 -23.27 16.82
N GLU A 616 5.06 -23.69 15.57
CA GLU A 616 4.90 -25.12 15.24
C GLU A 616 5.71 -25.55 14.01
N PRO A 617 5.98 -26.86 13.90
CA PRO A 617 6.62 -27.41 12.71
C PRO A 617 5.67 -27.43 11.52
N LEU A 618 6.21 -27.08 10.34
CA LEU A 618 5.46 -26.91 9.09
C LEU A 618 6.01 -27.78 7.97
N VAL A 619 5.15 -28.11 7.00
CA VAL A 619 5.52 -28.76 5.73
C VAL A 619 4.81 -28.11 4.55
N ASN A 620 5.45 -28.10 3.37
CA ASN A 620 4.89 -27.52 2.13
C ASN A 620 3.91 -28.49 1.42
N GLU A 621 2.83 -28.86 2.08
CA GLU A 621 1.84 -29.81 1.51
C GLU A 621 0.41 -29.24 1.48
N GLY A 622 0.25 -27.99 1.91
CA GLY A 622 -1.04 -27.30 1.89
C GLY A 622 -1.44 -26.82 0.51
N ASN A 623 -2.73 -26.62 0.34
CA ASN A 623 -3.31 -26.03 -0.86
C ASN A 623 -4.23 -24.87 -0.50
N THR A 624 -4.36 -23.90 -1.42
CA THR A 624 -5.31 -22.81 -1.32
C THR A 624 -6.11 -22.67 -2.60
N ARG A 625 -7.28 -22.08 -2.52
CA ARG A 625 -8.04 -21.64 -3.69
C ARG A 625 -8.80 -20.37 -3.39
N ASN A 626 -8.63 -19.37 -4.25
CA ASN A 626 -9.35 -18.11 -4.17
C ASN A 626 -10.00 -17.86 -5.52
N TYR A 627 -11.28 -17.57 -5.55
CA TYR A 627 -12.01 -17.32 -6.78
C TYR A 627 -13.13 -16.33 -6.54
N GLY A 628 -13.43 -15.54 -7.57
CA GLY A 628 -14.43 -14.50 -7.46
C GLY A 628 -14.60 -13.66 -8.70
N ALA A 629 -15.43 -12.66 -8.54
CA ALA A 629 -15.69 -11.65 -9.57
C ALA A 629 -15.80 -10.26 -8.96
N ASP A 630 -15.28 -9.27 -9.69
CA ASP A 630 -15.31 -7.87 -9.34
C ASP A 630 -16.00 -7.07 -10.42
N VAL A 631 -16.77 -6.07 -10.02
CA VAL A 631 -17.35 -5.06 -10.91
C VAL A 631 -16.95 -3.69 -10.43
N THR A 632 -16.43 -2.86 -11.33
CA THR A 632 -16.10 -1.45 -11.08
C THR A 632 -16.81 -0.58 -12.10
N LEU A 633 -17.64 0.34 -11.63
CA LEU A 633 -18.14 1.46 -12.42
C LEU A 633 -17.42 2.73 -11.96
N GLU A 634 -16.61 3.32 -12.85
CA GLU A 634 -15.76 4.46 -12.51
C GLU A 634 -16.08 5.66 -13.40
N GLN A 635 -16.35 6.79 -12.74
CA GLN A 635 -16.49 8.10 -13.34
C GLN A 635 -15.21 8.90 -13.08
N TYR A 636 -14.40 9.09 -14.11
CA TYR A 636 -13.29 10.03 -14.05
C TYR A 636 -13.79 11.44 -13.87
N MET A 637 -12.95 12.29 -13.27
CA MET A 637 -13.36 13.67 -13.04
C MET A 637 -13.89 14.32 -14.31
N SER A 638 -15.08 14.87 -14.18
CA SER A 638 -15.77 15.62 -15.24
C SER A 638 -16.65 16.69 -14.63
N ARG A 639 -16.43 17.94 -15.01
CA ARG A 639 -17.12 19.11 -14.44
C ARG A 639 -17.05 19.15 -12.90
N GLY A 640 -15.92 18.69 -12.36
CA GLY A 640 -15.64 18.59 -10.94
C GLY A 640 -16.27 17.39 -10.23
N PHE A 641 -17.09 16.53 -10.86
CA PHE A 641 -17.59 15.28 -10.29
C PHE A 641 -16.65 14.12 -10.60
N TYR A 642 -16.45 13.26 -9.62
CA TYR A 642 -15.72 12.00 -9.76
C TYR A 642 -16.29 10.96 -8.81
N GLY A 643 -16.06 9.70 -9.09
CA GLY A 643 -16.48 8.63 -8.20
C GLY A 643 -16.32 7.25 -8.78
N GLN A 644 -16.52 6.25 -7.94
CA GLN A 644 -16.53 4.86 -8.35
C GLN A 644 -17.45 4.03 -7.45
N VAL A 645 -18.01 2.98 -8.03
CA VAL A 645 -18.75 1.94 -7.33
C VAL A 645 -18.07 0.62 -7.62
N ASN A 646 -17.67 -0.08 -6.57
CA ASN A 646 -17.03 -1.38 -6.65
C ASN A 646 -17.86 -2.41 -5.92
N ALA A 647 -18.05 -3.57 -6.51
CA ALA A 647 -18.63 -4.74 -5.89
C ALA A 647 -17.75 -5.96 -6.17
N SER A 648 -17.49 -6.74 -5.13
CA SER A 648 -16.70 -7.97 -5.21
C SER A 648 -17.44 -9.10 -4.51
N LEU A 649 -17.50 -10.26 -5.15
CA LEU A 649 -17.97 -11.50 -4.56
C LEU A 649 -16.88 -12.54 -4.71
N PHE A 650 -16.50 -13.17 -3.60
CA PHE A 650 -15.39 -14.12 -3.63
C PHE A 650 -15.44 -15.15 -2.54
N LYS A 651 -14.68 -16.22 -2.74
CA LYS A 651 -14.45 -17.27 -1.79
C LYS A 651 -12.96 -17.55 -1.70
N SER A 652 -12.46 -17.70 -0.48
CA SER A 652 -11.06 -18.03 -0.20
C SER A 652 -11.00 -19.19 0.78
N GLU A 653 -10.30 -20.26 0.40
CA GLU A 653 -10.24 -21.49 1.17
C GLU A 653 -8.82 -22.06 1.19
N TYR A 654 -8.50 -22.82 2.26
CA TYR A 654 -7.27 -23.58 2.39
C TYR A 654 -7.55 -25.03 2.74
N ARG A 655 -6.56 -25.88 2.53
CA ARG A 655 -6.60 -27.29 2.85
C ARG A 655 -5.26 -27.72 3.43
N GLY A 656 -5.29 -28.30 4.65
CA GLY A 656 -4.14 -28.88 5.32
C GLY A 656 -3.94 -30.37 4.99
N LEU A 657 -3.15 -31.05 5.83
CA LEU A 657 -2.81 -32.48 5.67
C LEU A 657 -4.03 -33.43 5.77
N ASP A 658 -5.08 -33.01 6.45
CA ASP A 658 -6.33 -33.78 6.58
C ASP A 658 -7.22 -33.71 5.33
N ASN A 659 -6.81 -33.01 4.28
CA ASN A 659 -7.50 -32.83 3.01
C ASN A 659 -8.92 -32.18 3.10
N LYS A 660 -9.23 -31.48 4.19
CA LYS A 660 -10.50 -30.75 4.33
C LYS A 660 -10.34 -29.30 3.89
N TRP A 661 -11.24 -28.83 3.03
CA TRP A 661 -11.32 -27.42 2.67
C TRP A 661 -11.96 -26.61 3.80
N ARG A 662 -11.31 -25.55 4.22
CA ARG A 662 -11.73 -24.58 5.24
C ARG A 662 -11.61 -23.17 4.70
N ASN A 663 -12.37 -22.23 5.26
CA ASN A 663 -12.23 -20.83 4.89
C ASN A 663 -10.86 -20.27 5.31
N GLN A 664 -10.31 -19.35 4.53
CA GLN A 664 -9.18 -18.54 4.99
C GLN A 664 -9.68 -17.41 5.90
N LEU A 665 -8.81 -16.89 6.75
CA LEU A 665 -9.09 -15.79 7.67
C LEU A 665 -9.72 -14.57 6.95
N TYR A 666 -9.25 -14.24 5.74
CA TYR A 666 -9.69 -13.09 4.94
C TYR A 666 -10.83 -13.43 3.96
N ASP A 667 -11.48 -14.59 4.07
CA ASP A 667 -12.68 -14.94 3.29
C ASP A 667 -13.88 -14.12 3.75
N ARG A 668 -13.92 -12.85 3.37
CA ARG A 668 -15.04 -11.94 3.69
C ARG A 668 -16.31 -12.25 2.92
N GLY A 669 -16.22 -12.98 1.82
CA GLY A 669 -17.33 -13.36 0.95
C GLY A 669 -17.77 -12.24 0.00
N TYR A 670 -17.94 -11.02 0.48
CA TYR A 670 -18.35 -9.89 -0.35
C TYR A 670 -17.79 -8.54 0.12
N MET A 671 -17.70 -7.60 -0.82
CA MET A 671 -17.38 -6.20 -0.55
C MET A 671 -18.16 -5.28 -1.49
N VAL A 672 -18.67 -4.17 -0.97
CA VAL A 672 -19.27 -3.08 -1.75
C VAL A 672 -18.64 -1.77 -1.30
N LYS A 673 -18.15 -0.98 -2.24
CA LYS A 673 -17.53 0.32 -1.96
C LYS A 673 -18.10 1.37 -2.89
N VAL A 674 -18.45 2.50 -2.33
CA VAL A 674 -18.96 3.66 -3.06
C VAL A 674 -18.11 4.86 -2.68
N LEU A 675 -17.42 5.44 -3.66
CA LEU A 675 -16.70 6.69 -3.53
C LEU A 675 -17.34 7.73 -4.44
N ALA A 676 -17.63 8.90 -3.91
CA ALA A 676 -18.15 10.02 -4.67
C ALA A 676 -17.57 11.33 -4.15
N GLY A 677 -17.22 12.21 -5.06
CA GLY A 677 -16.70 13.52 -4.71
C GLY A 677 -17.07 14.61 -5.72
N LYS A 678 -17.01 15.82 -5.21
CA LYS A 678 -17.26 17.03 -5.99
C LYS A 678 -16.27 18.11 -5.62
N GLU A 679 -15.70 18.72 -6.64
CA GLU A 679 -14.90 19.93 -6.52
C GLU A 679 -15.63 21.12 -7.14
N TRP A 680 -15.48 22.26 -6.50
CA TRP A 680 -15.93 23.56 -6.99
C TRP A 680 -14.77 24.53 -7.08
N MET A 681 -14.60 25.13 -8.24
CA MET A 681 -13.68 26.25 -8.45
C MET A 681 -14.36 27.53 -8.01
N LEU A 682 -13.87 28.12 -6.90
CA LEU A 682 -14.46 29.30 -6.25
C LEU A 682 -13.55 30.55 -6.41
N GLY A 683 -14.08 31.70 -6.04
CA GLY A 683 -13.42 33.00 -6.17
C GLY A 683 -13.67 33.68 -7.51
N LYS A 684 -13.40 34.99 -7.58
CA LYS A 684 -13.67 35.81 -8.77
C LYS A 684 -12.97 35.33 -10.04
N ARG A 685 -11.82 34.64 -9.89
CA ARG A 685 -11.01 34.08 -11.00
C ARG A 685 -11.01 32.57 -10.99
N LYS A 686 -11.92 31.91 -10.25
CA LYS A 686 -11.98 30.46 -10.07
C LYS A 686 -10.66 29.85 -9.56
N GLN A 687 -9.94 30.60 -8.73
CA GLN A 687 -8.61 30.20 -8.26
C GLN A 687 -8.64 29.30 -7.03
N ASN A 688 -9.70 29.31 -6.24
CA ASN A 688 -9.81 28.53 -5.01
C ASN A 688 -10.55 27.21 -5.28
N VAL A 689 -10.19 26.17 -4.55
CA VAL A 689 -10.78 24.84 -4.73
C VAL A 689 -11.47 24.41 -3.44
N PHE A 690 -12.76 24.13 -3.52
CA PHE A 690 -13.51 23.49 -2.45
C PHE A 690 -13.82 22.05 -2.86
N ASN A 691 -13.46 21.07 -2.05
CA ASN A 691 -13.67 19.65 -2.32
C ASN A 691 -14.46 19.00 -1.19
N VAL A 692 -15.40 18.16 -1.56
CA VAL A 692 -16.09 17.23 -0.66
C VAL A 692 -16.04 15.85 -1.28
N SER A 693 -15.55 14.87 -0.51
CA SER A 693 -15.45 13.47 -0.91
C SER A 693 -15.98 12.57 0.20
N VAL A 694 -16.71 11.54 -0.19
CA VAL A 694 -17.28 10.53 0.71
C VAL A 694 -16.91 9.15 0.17
N LYS A 695 -16.50 8.24 1.06
CA LYS A 695 -16.31 6.82 0.75
C LYS A 695 -17.08 5.97 1.75
N TYR A 696 -17.94 5.12 1.25
CA TYR A 696 -18.65 4.11 2.04
C TYR A 696 -18.11 2.73 1.69
N THR A 697 -17.80 1.93 2.69
CA THR A 697 -17.33 0.56 2.55
C THR A 697 -18.20 -0.36 3.37
N LEU A 698 -18.79 -1.36 2.73
CA LEU A 698 -19.49 -2.48 3.36
C LEU A 698 -18.78 -3.78 2.95
N GLN A 699 -18.37 -4.57 3.92
CA GLN A 699 -17.69 -5.85 3.66
C GLN A 699 -18.02 -6.89 4.72
N GLY A 700 -17.96 -8.18 4.38
CA GLY A 700 -18.10 -9.25 5.35
C GLY A 700 -17.03 -9.22 6.43
N GLY A 701 -17.31 -9.79 7.59
CA GLY A 701 -16.34 -9.92 8.69
C GLY A 701 -15.21 -10.89 8.37
N LEU A 702 -14.21 -10.94 9.24
CA LEU A 702 -13.15 -11.96 9.18
C LEU A 702 -13.70 -13.31 9.60
N ARG A 703 -13.04 -14.38 9.12
CA ARG A 703 -13.31 -15.75 9.60
C ARG A 703 -12.55 -16.02 10.89
N HIS A 704 -13.11 -16.91 11.72
CA HIS A 704 -12.44 -17.33 12.94
C HIS A 704 -12.83 -18.78 13.32
N THR A 705 -11.99 -19.37 14.16
CA THR A 705 -12.22 -20.68 14.76
C THR A 705 -13.01 -20.50 16.06
N PRO A 706 -14.05 -21.29 16.34
CA PRO A 706 -14.74 -21.23 17.62
C PRO A 706 -13.81 -21.54 18.79
N ILE A 707 -14.00 -20.81 19.91
CA ILE A 707 -13.29 -21.06 21.15
C ILE A 707 -14.02 -22.18 21.93
N ASP A 708 -13.25 -23.12 22.47
CA ASP A 708 -13.76 -24.16 23.38
C ASP A 708 -13.86 -23.64 24.82
N VAL A 709 -15.00 -23.02 25.13
CA VAL A 709 -15.27 -22.45 26.44
C VAL A 709 -15.27 -23.51 27.55
N ASP A 710 -15.68 -24.74 27.24
CA ASP A 710 -15.74 -25.82 28.24
C ASP A 710 -14.33 -26.30 28.60
N ALA A 711 -13.43 -26.39 27.61
CA ALA A 711 -12.02 -26.69 27.86
C ALA A 711 -11.33 -25.57 28.68
N ILE A 712 -11.62 -24.29 28.38
CA ILE A 712 -11.08 -23.17 29.17
C ILE A 712 -11.59 -23.23 30.62
N LYS A 713 -12.89 -23.47 30.84
CA LYS A 713 -13.47 -23.61 32.17
C LYS A 713 -12.87 -24.79 32.95
N ALA A 714 -12.58 -25.90 32.31
CA ALA A 714 -11.93 -27.03 32.92
C ALA A 714 -10.51 -26.70 33.40
N ASN A 715 -9.74 -25.94 32.57
CA ASN A 715 -8.43 -25.45 32.96
C ASN A 715 -8.50 -24.49 34.14
N VAL A 716 -9.41 -23.51 34.13
CA VAL A 716 -9.61 -22.58 35.21
C VAL A 716 -9.99 -23.32 36.52
N ALA A 717 -10.89 -24.31 36.46
CA ALA A 717 -11.23 -25.16 37.59
C ALA A 717 -10.07 -26.01 38.13
N ALA A 718 -9.09 -26.31 37.26
CA ALA A 718 -7.85 -27.00 37.65
C ALA A 718 -6.76 -26.04 38.19
N GLY A 719 -7.08 -24.76 38.33
CA GLY A 719 -6.14 -23.73 38.78
C GLY A 719 -5.18 -23.20 37.70
N ILE A 720 -5.39 -23.58 36.44
CA ILE A 720 -4.65 -23.06 35.30
C ILE A 720 -5.35 -21.78 34.87
N ILE A 721 -4.94 -20.65 35.39
CA ILE A 721 -5.45 -19.33 34.97
C ILE A 721 -4.68 -18.92 33.72
N ASN A 722 -5.07 -19.47 32.60
CA ASN A 722 -4.58 -19.10 31.30
C ASN A 722 -5.81 -18.85 30.40
N ASP A 723 -6.01 -17.62 29.98
CA ASP A 723 -7.08 -17.23 29.04
C ASP A 723 -6.64 -17.35 27.58
N GLN A 724 -5.52 -18.01 27.32
CA GLN A 724 -5.14 -18.38 25.95
C GLN A 724 -6.32 -19.12 25.32
N PRO A 725 -6.80 -18.69 24.16
CA PRO A 725 -7.95 -19.31 23.55
C PRO A 725 -7.63 -20.76 23.17
N ILE A 726 -8.42 -21.68 23.71
CA ILE A 726 -8.43 -23.07 23.27
C ILE A 726 -9.44 -23.15 22.13
N TYR A 727 -9.01 -23.55 20.95
CA TYR A 727 -9.86 -23.59 19.77
C TYR A 727 -10.42 -24.99 19.50
N LYS A 728 -11.64 -25.04 18.95
CA LYS A 728 -12.22 -26.25 18.37
C LYS A 728 -11.62 -26.51 16.98
N GLU A 729 -10.53 -27.26 16.94
CA GLU A 729 -9.75 -27.47 15.70
C GLU A 729 -10.54 -28.16 14.58
N ASP A 730 -11.52 -29.01 14.89
CA ASP A 730 -12.40 -29.65 13.92
C ASP A 730 -13.34 -28.66 13.21
N GLU A 731 -13.61 -27.50 13.85
CA GLU A 731 -14.42 -26.39 13.31
C GLU A 731 -13.54 -25.21 12.86
N ALA A 732 -12.27 -25.44 12.53
CA ALA A 732 -11.37 -24.36 12.19
C ALA A 732 -11.91 -23.44 11.07
N MET A 733 -11.88 -22.10 11.31
CA MET A 733 -12.34 -21.03 10.41
C MET A 733 -13.80 -21.15 9.94
N SER A 734 -14.66 -21.84 10.73
CA SER A 734 -16.07 -22.06 10.36
C SER A 734 -16.96 -20.85 10.59
N LEU A 735 -16.63 -20.00 11.58
CA LEU A 735 -17.43 -18.84 11.96
C LEU A 735 -16.97 -17.58 11.21
N GLN A 736 -17.85 -16.58 11.19
CA GLN A 736 -17.59 -15.27 10.60
C GLN A 736 -18.12 -14.18 11.51
N PHE A 737 -17.32 -13.15 11.77
CA PHE A 737 -17.75 -11.96 12.49
C PHE A 737 -18.77 -11.15 11.70
N ASP A 738 -19.43 -10.22 12.39
CA ASP A 738 -20.40 -9.33 11.78
C ASP A 738 -19.79 -8.48 10.66
N PRO A 739 -20.58 -8.08 9.67
CA PRO A 739 -20.11 -7.21 8.59
C PRO A 739 -19.60 -5.88 9.10
N THR A 740 -18.56 -5.36 8.43
CA THR A 740 -17.98 -4.05 8.70
C THR A 740 -18.60 -2.99 7.79
N SER A 741 -19.04 -1.86 8.37
CA SER A 741 -19.65 -0.72 7.67
C SER A 741 -18.92 0.57 8.02
N ILE A 742 -18.15 1.13 7.08
CA ILE A 742 -17.28 2.30 7.32
C ILE A 742 -17.68 3.44 6.41
N LEU A 743 -17.83 4.63 7.00
CA LEU A 743 -18.04 5.88 6.28
C LEU A 743 -16.85 6.82 6.50
N ASP A 744 -16.15 7.16 5.41
CA ASP A 744 -15.07 8.13 5.39
C ASP A 744 -15.54 9.44 4.74
N LEU A 745 -15.00 10.57 5.22
CA LEU A 745 -15.34 11.91 4.74
C LEU A 745 -14.08 12.76 4.62
N THR A 746 -13.95 13.46 3.51
CA THR A 746 -12.96 14.54 3.34
C THR A 746 -13.65 15.82 2.89
N ILE A 747 -13.37 16.91 3.60
CA ILE A 747 -13.78 18.25 3.23
C ILE A 747 -12.54 19.13 3.22
N SER A 748 -12.24 19.77 2.10
CA SER A 748 -11.07 20.65 2.01
C SER A 748 -11.37 21.95 1.28
N TYR A 749 -10.69 23.00 1.71
CA TYR A 749 -10.74 24.30 1.04
C TYR A 749 -9.33 24.82 0.83
N LYS A 750 -8.94 24.93 -0.44
CA LYS A 750 -7.64 25.48 -0.86
C LYS A 750 -7.81 26.89 -1.37
N ILE A 751 -7.17 27.84 -0.69
CA ILE A 751 -7.12 29.26 -1.03
C ILE A 751 -5.79 29.52 -1.74
N ASN A 752 -5.85 29.90 -3.00
CA ASN A 752 -4.67 30.15 -3.81
C ASN A 752 -4.40 31.64 -3.96
N CYS A 753 -3.28 32.10 -3.38
CA CYS A 753 -2.74 33.45 -3.52
C CYS A 753 -1.57 33.45 -4.51
N LYS A 754 -0.94 34.61 -4.74
CA LYS A 754 0.11 34.82 -5.74
C LYS A 754 1.30 33.84 -5.59
N ASN A 755 1.85 33.76 -4.38
CA ASN A 755 3.07 32.99 -4.09
C ASN A 755 2.85 31.96 -2.97
N VAL A 756 1.64 31.87 -2.45
CA VAL A 756 1.32 31.04 -1.30
C VAL A 756 -0.05 30.41 -1.51
N SER A 757 -0.19 29.13 -1.18
CA SER A 757 -1.48 28.44 -1.11
C SER A 757 -1.74 28.01 0.32
N HIS A 758 -2.96 28.17 0.76
CA HIS A 758 -3.43 27.75 2.08
C HIS A 758 -4.46 26.65 1.91
N THR A 759 -4.29 25.53 2.55
CA THR A 759 -5.28 24.44 2.56
C THR A 759 -5.75 24.21 3.98
N ILE A 760 -7.05 24.22 4.18
CA ILE A 760 -7.69 23.79 5.43
C ILE A 760 -8.51 22.57 5.07
N ALA A 761 -8.31 21.47 5.79
CA ALA A 761 -9.03 20.25 5.50
C ALA A 761 -9.42 19.50 6.77
N PHE A 762 -10.54 18.84 6.69
CA PHE A 762 -10.99 17.81 7.59
C PHE A 762 -11.02 16.49 6.82
N GLU A 763 -10.31 15.51 7.32
CA GLU A 763 -10.32 14.13 6.86
C GLU A 763 -10.74 13.22 8.00
N GLY A 764 -11.70 12.35 7.78
CA GLY A 764 -12.17 11.42 8.80
C GLY A 764 -12.36 10.04 8.22
N VAL A 765 -11.75 9.06 8.85
CA VAL A 765 -12.01 7.63 8.64
C VAL A 765 -12.98 7.17 9.70
N ASN A 766 -13.94 6.33 9.32
CA ASN A 766 -14.94 5.77 10.22
C ASN A 766 -15.67 6.85 11.07
N ILE A 767 -16.16 7.90 10.40
CA ILE A 767 -16.79 9.04 11.10
C ILE A 767 -18.08 8.68 11.87
N LEU A 768 -18.68 7.52 11.56
CA LEU A 768 -19.82 6.98 12.27
C LEU A 768 -19.43 6.12 13.48
N GLN A 769 -18.14 5.92 13.71
CA GLN A 769 -17.60 5.10 14.82
C GLN A 769 -18.18 3.67 14.85
N HIS A 770 -18.34 3.08 13.65
CA HIS A 770 -18.76 1.69 13.56
C HIS A 770 -17.72 0.77 14.18
N GLU A 771 -18.11 -0.02 15.16
CA GLU A 771 -17.24 -0.99 15.80
C GLU A 771 -17.22 -2.30 15.01
N SER A 772 -16.04 -2.74 14.63
CA SER A 772 -15.81 -4.01 13.93
C SER A 772 -15.20 -5.02 14.88
N THR A 773 -15.78 -6.19 14.99
CA THR A 773 -15.21 -7.29 15.78
C THR A 773 -13.98 -7.85 15.06
N TYR A 774 -12.88 -8.00 15.79
CA TYR A 774 -11.63 -8.56 15.26
C TYR A 774 -11.14 -9.80 16.00
N ALA A 775 -11.62 -10.02 17.26
CA ALA A 775 -11.29 -11.20 18.04
C ALA A 775 -12.43 -11.57 19.00
N GLU A 776 -12.40 -12.79 19.49
CA GLU A 776 -13.18 -13.24 20.65
C GLU A 776 -12.21 -13.68 21.74
N ARG A 777 -12.56 -13.41 23.00
CA ARG A 777 -11.79 -13.82 24.19
C ARG A 777 -12.72 -14.31 25.28
N TYR A 778 -12.17 -15.14 26.15
CA TYR A 778 -12.87 -15.56 27.37
C TYR A 778 -12.78 -14.46 28.42
N ASP A 779 -13.91 -14.07 28.99
CA ASP A 779 -14.03 -13.08 30.07
C ASP A 779 -14.14 -13.80 31.40
N PHE A 780 -13.15 -13.65 32.26
CA PHE A 780 -13.12 -14.25 33.59
C PHE A 780 -14.28 -13.80 34.48
N GLY A 781 -14.66 -12.50 34.42
CA GLY A 781 -15.69 -11.92 35.27
C GLY A 781 -17.07 -12.46 34.97
N THR A 782 -17.36 -12.85 33.73
CA THR A 782 -18.67 -13.32 33.28
C THR A 782 -18.69 -14.81 32.97
N GLY A 783 -17.54 -15.46 32.80
CA GLY A 783 -17.44 -16.86 32.39
C GLY A 783 -17.95 -17.11 30.96
N LYS A 784 -17.97 -16.09 30.09
CA LYS A 784 -18.50 -16.12 28.72
C LYS A 784 -17.48 -15.56 27.72
N LEU A 785 -17.75 -15.73 26.45
CA LEU A 785 -17.00 -15.07 25.39
C LEU A 785 -17.37 -13.58 25.32
N ARG A 786 -16.37 -12.74 25.21
CA ARG A 786 -16.46 -11.31 24.91
C ARG A 786 -15.91 -11.09 23.50
N GLN A 787 -16.57 -10.25 22.73
CA GLN A 787 -16.06 -9.80 21.45
C GLN A 787 -15.19 -8.56 21.62
N ASP A 788 -13.96 -8.63 21.15
CA ASP A 788 -13.09 -7.47 21.07
C ASP A 788 -13.40 -6.72 19.78
N LYS A 789 -13.70 -5.43 19.95
CA LYS A 789 -14.12 -4.56 18.85
C LYS A 789 -13.19 -3.38 18.72
N SER A 790 -12.92 -2.98 17.48
CA SER A 790 -12.27 -1.72 17.16
C SER A 790 -13.20 -0.84 16.35
N GLY A 791 -13.39 0.38 16.81
CA GLY A 791 -14.17 1.42 16.17
C GLY A 791 -13.37 2.70 16.02
N ILE A 792 -12.04 2.59 15.87
CA ILE A 792 -11.16 3.75 15.81
C ILE A 792 -11.63 4.70 14.72
N SER A 793 -12.06 5.88 15.14
CA SER A 793 -12.32 7.01 14.26
C SER A 793 -11.09 7.89 14.25
N LEU A 794 -10.54 8.14 13.08
CA LEU A 794 -9.36 8.99 12.90
C LEU A 794 -9.77 10.32 12.28
N PRO A 795 -10.18 11.33 13.07
CA PRO A 795 -10.39 12.66 12.55
C PRO A 795 -9.06 13.43 12.45
N ASN A 796 -8.72 13.86 11.25
CA ASN A 796 -7.58 14.71 10.99
C ASN A 796 -8.05 16.09 10.52
N LEU A 797 -7.89 17.08 11.37
CA LEU A 797 -8.04 18.47 10.99
C LEU A 797 -6.66 19.06 10.79
N PHE A 798 -6.38 19.58 9.60
CA PHE A 798 -5.08 20.17 9.32
C PHE A 798 -5.15 21.49 8.57
N TYR A 799 -4.09 22.24 8.75
CA TYR A 799 -3.77 23.42 7.97
C TYR A 799 -2.43 23.21 7.28
N ARG A 800 -2.39 23.46 5.97
CA ARG A 800 -1.19 23.39 5.14
C ARG A 800 -0.93 24.72 4.44
N ILE A 801 0.31 25.13 4.41
CA ILE A 801 0.82 26.25 3.63
C ILE A 801 1.84 25.77 2.62
N ASP A 802 1.66 26.11 1.34
CA ASP A 802 2.60 25.86 0.25
C ASP A 802 3.12 27.18 -0.31
N PHE A 803 4.46 27.33 -0.48
CA PHE A 803 5.11 28.56 -0.89
C PHE A 803 6.41 28.33 -1.64
#